data_43db0ddd8655c59ab0bc23186c039e11
#
_entry.id   43db0ddd8655c59ab0bc23186c039e11
#
_cell.length_a   1.000
_cell.length_b   1.000
_cell.length_c   1.000
_cell.angle_alpha   90.00
_cell.angle_beta   90.00
_cell.angle_gamma   90.00
#
_symmetry.space_group_name_H-M   'P 1'
#
loop_
_entity.id
_entity.type
_entity.pdbx_description
1 polymer ?
#
loop_
_entity_poly.entity_id
_entity_poly.type
_entity_poly.pdbx_seq_one_letter_code
_entity_poly.pdbx_strand_id
1 'polypeptide(L)'
;MKLRKKMIEVALPLEAINKAAAREKSIRHGHPSTLHLWWARRPLAAARAVIFAQMVDDPSAWPDLFPTEKKQEKERRRLFKIIEDLVLWENTTNERVLEAARNEVWASWRRTCSDNADHPRAKELFDRSKLPAFHDPFAGGGALPLEAQRLGLESYASDLNPVAVLINKAMIEIPPKFAGLPPVNPQWQGLSPAEKELRQWKGAQGLAEDVRHYGKWMHDEAERCIGHLYPKVEVTAEIVRERADLKPYVGKNLTVIAWLWARTVKSPNPAFADVDVPLVATFMLSTKKGKEAYIDPVIEGDRYRFTVKLGKPNSDTTQKGTKISGANFQCVMSGSPISGDYIKGEGRAQRMSTRLMAIVADGENGRMFLPPSAVQQDVAKDARPDWKPEVEFFQQALGFRVGNYGMTKWSDLFTDRQLVALTTYCDLVDKAMHLVLKDAVASGLQSDGVAYRDGGLGANAYAEAVTTYLGLTSSKAARFTTTLATWRPDETKLSRAFARNDVPITWDFAETNPFSGTGGDFLGLAEGTASVLENVPARPQGAANQQNAAAGPMDDLRVVSTDPPYFDNVGYADLSDYFYVWLRRSLRDVFPSLFATVTVPKADELVATPARHGGSTEAEAFFLAGMAKAMHGLALWSHPAVPVTIYYAFKQSESNGDQGVVNTGWETFLDAVIRAGFSVSGTWPVRTEGKTRMRGMSSNALASSIVLVCRKRPDNASTATRREFVQALEAELAPALRNLQEGNIAPVDLAQAAIGPGMAVYTRYAKVLDAEGNALTVKQALALINEKLDTVLAEQEGDFDADTRWALAWFEQVGFSDGEYGLAETLSKAKNTSVQGMVDAGAVKSGSGKVRLLRPEELPAGWNPAADAHLTEWEIVHQLIRALSSGGETGAAELVAKLGSRADTARELAYRLYVLCERKKRAPEALAYNALVQSWPEIQRLASESETRPAQPQQSSMFS
;
A
#
# COMPACT_ATOMS: atom_id res chain seq x y z
N MET A 1 -12.86 27.58 -26.34
CA MET A 1 -12.98 27.26 -24.91
C MET A 1 -11.86 27.94 -24.13
N LYS A 2 -12.19 28.63 -23.03
CA LYS A 2 -11.18 29.27 -22.15
C LYS A 2 -10.80 28.28 -21.06
N LEU A 3 -9.54 27.82 -21.09
CA LEU A 3 -9.00 26.90 -20.09
C LEU A 3 -8.20 27.65 -19.03
N ARG A 4 -8.47 27.40 -17.76
CA ARG A 4 -7.75 27.96 -16.62
C ARG A 4 -6.83 26.91 -16.03
N LYS A 5 -5.66 27.32 -15.55
CA LYS A 5 -4.76 26.43 -14.82
C LYS A 5 -5.38 26.03 -13.49
N LYS A 6 -5.35 24.73 -13.19
CA LYS A 6 -5.76 24.19 -11.92
C LYS A 6 -4.57 24.13 -10.95
N MET A 7 -4.82 24.07 -9.65
CA MET A 7 -3.74 23.96 -8.65
C MET A 7 -2.80 22.79 -8.93
N ILE A 8 -3.35 21.67 -9.36
CA ILE A 8 -2.57 20.45 -9.70
C ILE A 8 -1.55 20.69 -10.85
N GLU A 9 -1.70 21.73 -11.63
CA GLU A 9 -0.78 22.09 -12.71
C GLU A 9 0.30 23.09 -12.27
N VAL A 10 0.24 23.60 -11.01
CA VAL A 10 1.11 24.67 -10.54
C VAL A 10 1.84 24.29 -9.26
N ALA A 11 1.11 23.94 -8.18
CA ALA A 11 1.72 23.66 -6.88
C ALA A 11 0.82 22.83 -5.97
N LEU A 12 1.44 21.98 -5.14
CA LEU A 12 0.81 21.17 -4.10
C LEU A 12 1.61 21.20 -2.80
N PRO A 13 0.97 21.15 -1.60
CA PRO A 13 1.63 21.00 -0.33
C PRO A 13 2.05 19.54 -0.11
N LEU A 14 3.05 19.07 -0.87
CA LEU A 14 3.44 17.64 -0.96
C LEU A 14 3.86 17.07 0.38
N GLU A 15 4.52 17.85 1.24
CA GLU A 15 4.95 17.37 2.55
C GLU A 15 3.75 16.93 3.40
N ALA A 16 2.74 17.78 3.54
CA ALA A 16 1.53 17.48 4.31
C ALA A 16 0.79 16.27 3.73
N ILE A 17 0.66 16.21 2.39
CA ILE A 17 0.02 15.09 1.67
C ILE A 17 0.77 13.79 1.95
N ASN A 18 2.09 13.77 1.81
CA ASN A 18 2.92 12.58 1.97
C ASN A 18 2.98 12.10 3.42
N LYS A 19 2.99 13.01 4.39
CA LYS A 19 2.90 12.72 5.83
C LYS A 19 1.57 12.06 6.19
N ALA A 20 0.46 12.62 5.73
CA ALA A 20 -0.87 12.07 5.94
C ALA A 20 -1.04 10.70 5.26
N ALA A 21 -0.57 10.55 4.01
CA ALA A 21 -0.60 9.30 3.27
C ALA A 21 0.20 8.17 3.95
N ALA A 22 1.35 8.49 4.54
CA ALA A 22 2.16 7.53 5.29
C ALA A 22 1.48 7.09 6.60
N ARG A 23 0.87 8.02 7.34
CA ARG A 23 0.14 7.76 8.58
C ARG A 23 -1.10 6.89 8.34
N GLU A 24 -1.85 7.18 7.29
CA GLU A 24 -3.09 6.48 6.94
C GLU A 24 -2.89 4.97 6.77
N LYS A 25 -1.72 4.52 6.28
CA LYS A 25 -1.39 3.09 6.14
C LYS A 25 -1.34 2.32 7.47
N SER A 26 -1.20 3.00 8.59
CA SER A 26 -1.20 2.37 9.93
C SER A 26 -2.61 2.17 10.51
N ILE A 27 -3.63 2.82 9.96
CA ILE A 27 -5.00 2.78 10.46
C ILE A 27 -5.62 1.41 10.16
N ARG A 28 -6.20 0.78 11.20
CA ARG A 28 -6.72 -0.59 11.16
C ARG A 28 -8.23 -0.69 11.37
N HIS A 29 -8.86 0.32 11.95
CA HIS A 29 -10.29 0.31 12.27
C HIS A 29 -11.02 1.40 11.48
N GLY A 30 -12.16 1.05 10.88
CA GLY A 30 -13.02 1.96 10.13
C GLY A 30 -12.43 2.52 8.82
N HIS A 31 -11.19 2.19 8.47
CA HIS A 31 -10.59 2.64 7.22
C HIS A 31 -11.18 1.87 6.03
N PRO A 32 -11.63 2.52 4.93
CA PRO A 32 -12.26 1.87 3.78
C PRO A 32 -11.50 0.68 3.22
N SER A 33 -10.17 0.72 3.21
CA SER A 33 -9.33 -0.41 2.78
C SER A 33 -9.43 -1.64 3.68
N THR A 34 -10.13 -1.57 4.81
CA THR A 34 -10.38 -2.72 5.70
C THR A 34 -11.71 -3.41 5.41
N LEU A 35 -12.52 -2.86 4.51
CA LEU A 35 -13.77 -3.49 4.05
C LEU A 35 -13.48 -4.87 3.45
N HIS A 36 -12.61 -4.91 2.46
CA HIS A 36 -12.12 -6.14 1.83
C HIS A 36 -10.68 -5.96 1.39
N LEU A 37 -9.96 -7.06 1.10
CA LEU A 37 -8.62 -6.96 0.55
C LEU A 37 -8.68 -6.52 -0.91
N TRP A 38 -7.91 -5.48 -1.22
CA TRP A 38 -7.41 -5.17 -2.55
C TRP A 38 -5.90 -4.93 -2.45
N TRP A 39 -5.12 -5.44 -3.39
CA TRP A 39 -3.66 -5.47 -3.26
C TRP A 39 -3.00 -4.13 -3.54
N ALA A 40 -3.54 -3.39 -4.53
CA ALA A 40 -3.09 -2.02 -4.83
C ALA A 40 -3.91 -1.02 -4.01
N ARG A 41 -3.32 -0.48 -2.95
CA ARG A 41 -3.99 0.49 -2.07
C ARG A 41 -3.40 1.87 -2.28
N ARG A 42 -4.19 2.76 -2.87
CA ARG A 42 -3.87 4.18 -2.86
C ARG A 42 -4.23 4.81 -1.52
N PRO A 43 -3.36 5.67 -0.94
CA PRO A 43 -3.73 6.47 0.22
C PRO A 43 -4.89 7.39 -0.12
N LEU A 44 -5.94 7.38 0.69
CA LEU A 44 -7.12 8.23 0.49
C LEU A 44 -6.77 9.71 0.63
N ALA A 45 -5.87 10.04 1.56
CA ALA A 45 -5.33 11.40 1.73
C ALA A 45 -4.75 11.96 0.43
N ALA A 46 -3.94 11.18 -0.26
CA ALA A 46 -3.38 11.56 -1.55
C ALA A 46 -4.46 11.72 -2.63
N ALA A 47 -5.42 10.80 -2.70
CA ALA A 47 -6.55 10.87 -3.62
C ALA A 47 -7.36 12.16 -3.42
N ARG A 48 -7.71 12.49 -2.17
CA ARG A 48 -8.44 13.73 -1.82
C ARG A 48 -7.70 14.99 -2.26
N ALA A 49 -6.40 15.07 -1.94
CA ALA A 49 -5.58 16.24 -2.30
C ALA A 49 -5.48 16.42 -3.81
N VAL A 50 -5.23 15.34 -4.54
CA VAL A 50 -5.09 15.38 -6.02
C VAL A 50 -6.42 15.78 -6.67
N ILE A 51 -7.55 15.17 -6.28
CA ILE A 51 -8.87 15.49 -6.88
C ILE A 51 -9.28 16.93 -6.53
N PHE A 52 -9.05 17.38 -5.28
CA PHE A 52 -9.30 18.78 -4.91
C PHE A 52 -8.49 19.72 -5.80
N ALA A 53 -7.19 19.51 -5.91
CA ALA A 53 -6.29 20.37 -6.70
C ALA A 53 -6.55 20.26 -8.23
N GLN A 54 -7.09 19.14 -8.69
CA GLN A 54 -7.55 18.94 -10.07
C GLN A 54 -8.78 19.77 -10.40
N MET A 55 -9.65 20.02 -9.42
CA MET A 55 -10.89 20.78 -9.61
C MET A 55 -10.75 22.28 -9.35
N VAL A 56 -9.87 22.68 -8.42
CA VAL A 56 -9.72 24.07 -7.96
C VAL A 56 -8.72 24.83 -8.82
N ASP A 57 -9.09 26.05 -9.22
CA ASP A 57 -8.22 26.93 -10.02
C ASP A 57 -7.04 27.45 -9.21
N ASP A 58 -5.85 27.51 -9.82
CA ASP A 58 -4.71 28.21 -9.22
C ASP A 58 -4.94 29.73 -9.26
N PRO A 59 -4.55 30.47 -8.22
CA PRO A 59 -4.68 31.94 -8.20
C PRO A 59 -4.02 32.66 -9.39
N SER A 60 -2.96 32.11 -9.98
CA SER A 60 -2.30 32.66 -11.15
C SER A 60 -3.18 32.65 -12.40
N ALA A 61 -4.22 31.80 -12.44
CA ALA A 61 -5.19 31.76 -13.51
C ALA A 61 -6.16 32.97 -13.50
N TRP A 62 -6.16 33.75 -12.44
CA TRP A 62 -7.07 34.88 -12.22
C TRP A 62 -6.31 36.20 -11.92
N PRO A 63 -5.56 36.74 -12.90
CA PRO A 63 -4.77 37.97 -12.69
C PRO A 63 -5.62 39.18 -12.30
N ASP A 64 -6.89 39.19 -12.72
CA ASP A 64 -7.83 40.28 -12.35
C ASP A 64 -8.17 40.28 -10.86
N LEU A 65 -8.22 39.11 -10.24
CA LEU A 65 -8.48 38.92 -8.80
C LEU A 65 -7.19 38.98 -7.98
N PHE A 66 -6.10 38.42 -8.54
CA PHE A 66 -4.80 38.29 -7.90
C PHE A 66 -3.70 38.88 -8.78
N PRO A 67 -3.62 40.22 -8.91
CA PRO A 67 -2.79 40.87 -9.91
C PRO A 67 -1.29 40.82 -9.63
N THR A 68 -0.86 40.44 -8.44
CA THR A 68 0.55 40.31 -8.07
C THR A 68 0.88 38.93 -7.56
N GLU A 69 2.12 38.51 -7.79
CA GLU A 69 2.63 37.21 -7.31
C GLU A 69 2.43 37.05 -5.80
N LYS A 70 2.69 38.12 -5.02
CA LYS A 70 2.47 38.13 -3.56
C LYS A 70 0.99 37.84 -3.18
N LYS A 71 0.01 38.35 -3.97
CA LYS A 71 -1.42 38.07 -3.75
C LYS A 71 -1.77 36.67 -4.15
N GLN A 72 -1.21 36.16 -5.26
CA GLN A 72 -1.37 34.79 -5.70
C GLN A 72 -0.82 33.81 -4.67
N GLU A 73 0.37 34.08 -4.14
CA GLU A 73 1.00 33.26 -3.12
C GLU A 73 0.20 33.24 -1.80
N LYS A 74 -0.30 34.40 -1.36
CA LYS A 74 -1.17 34.47 -0.18
C LYS A 74 -2.42 33.62 -0.33
N GLU A 75 -3.06 33.67 -1.50
CA GLU A 75 -4.26 32.87 -1.77
C GLU A 75 -3.93 31.39 -1.90
N ARG A 76 -2.80 31.06 -2.55
CA ARG A 76 -2.33 29.66 -2.66
C ARG A 76 -2.05 29.05 -1.29
N ARG A 77 -1.47 29.79 -0.35
CA ARG A 77 -1.31 29.33 1.04
C ARG A 77 -2.64 29.08 1.74
N ARG A 78 -3.66 29.92 1.49
CA ARG A 78 -5.01 29.67 2.01
C ARG A 78 -5.58 28.35 1.49
N LEU A 79 -5.42 28.10 0.19
CA LEU A 79 -5.88 26.84 -0.44
C LEU A 79 -5.06 25.64 0.05
N PHE A 80 -3.74 25.80 0.25
CA PHE A 80 -2.90 24.77 0.85
C PHE A 80 -3.37 24.39 2.24
N LYS A 81 -3.76 25.39 3.07
CA LYS A 81 -4.32 25.11 4.40
C LYS A 81 -5.58 24.27 4.35
N ILE A 82 -6.44 24.47 3.35
CA ILE A 82 -7.61 23.60 3.12
C ILE A 82 -7.16 22.17 2.80
N ILE A 83 -6.16 21.99 1.92
CA ILE A 83 -5.61 20.66 1.60
C ILE A 83 -5.00 19.99 2.84
N GLU A 84 -4.21 20.72 3.64
CA GLU A 84 -3.58 20.24 4.87
C GLU A 84 -4.60 19.70 5.87
N ASP A 85 -5.70 20.44 6.06
CA ASP A 85 -6.80 20.00 6.93
C ASP A 85 -7.58 18.83 6.30
N LEU A 86 -7.80 18.86 4.99
CA LEU A 86 -8.55 17.85 4.25
C LEU A 86 -7.87 16.47 4.24
N VAL A 87 -6.53 16.41 4.20
CA VAL A 87 -5.81 15.15 4.14
C VAL A 87 -5.73 14.40 5.46
N LEU A 88 -6.06 15.04 6.59
CA LEU A 88 -6.06 14.37 7.89
C LEU A 88 -7.17 13.34 7.97
N TRP A 89 -6.85 12.15 8.48
CA TRP A 89 -7.82 11.07 8.66
C TRP A 89 -9.00 11.49 9.57
N GLU A 90 -8.71 12.20 10.62
CA GLU A 90 -9.70 12.70 11.60
C GLU A 90 -10.75 13.62 10.97
N ASN A 91 -10.44 14.19 9.81
CA ASN A 91 -11.34 15.10 9.09
C ASN A 91 -12.14 14.42 7.97
N THR A 92 -12.01 13.10 7.80
CA THR A 92 -12.75 12.38 6.74
C THR A 92 -14.27 12.44 6.88
N THR A 93 -14.76 12.68 8.08
CA THR A 93 -16.20 12.85 8.42
C THR A 93 -16.50 14.23 9.01
N ASN A 94 -15.55 15.14 9.03
CA ASN A 94 -15.72 16.49 9.54
C ASN A 94 -16.36 17.40 8.47
N GLU A 95 -17.67 17.56 8.53
CA GLU A 95 -18.43 18.32 7.54
C GLU A 95 -17.93 19.78 7.38
N ARG A 96 -17.45 20.42 8.42
CA ARG A 96 -16.91 21.79 8.32
C ARG A 96 -15.69 21.86 7.38
N VAL A 97 -14.79 20.90 7.47
CA VAL A 97 -13.62 20.82 6.61
C VAL A 97 -14.00 20.41 5.19
N LEU A 98 -14.90 19.43 5.08
CA LEU A 98 -15.38 18.94 3.79
C LEU A 98 -16.18 20.02 3.02
N GLU A 99 -17.03 20.77 3.69
CA GLU A 99 -17.78 21.87 3.08
C GLU A 99 -16.86 23.00 2.61
N ALA A 100 -15.83 23.34 3.40
CA ALA A 100 -14.84 24.32 2.96
C ALA A 100 -14.19 23.91 1.64
N ALA A 101 -13.78 22.64 1.51
CA ALA A 101 -13.22 22.11 0.28
C ALA A 101 -14.24 22.07 -0.86
N ARG A 102 -15.45 21.56 -0.62
CA ARG A 102 -16.55 21.53 -1.62
C ARG A 102 -16.89 22.91 -2.15
N ASN A 103 -16.92 23.93 -1.30
CA ASN A 103 -17.19 25.31 -1.69
C ASN A 103 -16.14 25.87 -2.65
N GLU A 104 -14.85 25.56 -2.46
CA GLU A 104 -13.80 25.96 -3.42
C GLU A 104 -13.95 25.23 -4.76
N VAL A 105 -14.28 23.94 -4.74
CA VAL A 105 -14.58 23.16 -5.98
C VAL A 105 -15.75 23.82 -6.74
N TRP A 106 -16.83 24.14 -6.05
CA TRP A 106 -17.99 24.82 -6.64
C TRP A 106 -17.64 26.22 -7.14
N ALA A 107 -16.88 26.99 -6.40
CA ALA A 107 -16.47 28.34 -6.80
C ALA A 107 -15.65 28.30 -8.10
N SER A 108 -14.67 27.41 -8.18
CA SER A 108 -13.87 27.22 -9.41
C SER A 108 -14.71 26.72 -10.57
N TRP A 109 -15.63 25.78 -10.34
CA TRP A 109 -16.53 25.28 -11.39
C TRP A 109 -17.44 26.40 -11.95
N ARG A 110 -18.06 27.19 -11.07
CA ARG A 110 -18.94 28.31 -11.48
C ARG A 110 -18.19 29.38 -12.27
N ARG A 111 -16.91 29.63 -11.94
CA ARG A 111 -16.04 30.52 -12.71
C ARG A 111 -15.74 29.94 -14.09
N THR A 112 -15.41 28.64 -14.17
CA THR A 112 -15.20 27.91 -15.43
C THR A 112 -16.43 28.00 -16.33
N CYS A 113 -17.64 27.81 -15.78
CA CYS A 113 -18.90 27.95 -16.50
C CYS A 113 -19.11 29.38 -17.01
N SER A 114 -18.81 30.38 -16.19
CA SER A 114 -18.93 31.78 -16.59
C SER A 114 -17.99 32.17 -17.72
N ASP A 115 -16.74 31.70 -17.67
CA ASP A 115 -15.73 31.94 -18.72
C ASP A 115 -16.09 31.29 -20.07
N ASN A 116 -16.95 30.28 -20.08
CA ASN A 116 -17.33 29.51 -21.24
C ASN A 116 -18.83 29.59 -21.56
N ALA A 117 -19.51 30.61 -21.05
CA ALA A 117 -20.97 30.81 -21.27
C ALA A 117 -21.34 30.90 -22.76
N ASP A 118 -20.48 31.50 -23.59
CA ASP A 118 -20.67 31.65 -25.04
C ASP A 118 -20.18 30.44 -25.85
N HIS A 119 -19.73 29.37 -25.23
CA HIS A 119 -19.25 28.19 -25.94
C HIS A 119 -20.43 27.49 -26.64
N PRO A 120 -20.29 27.01 -27.92
CA PRO A 120 -21.40 26.37 -28.65
C PRO A 120 -22.08 25.21 -27.93
N ARG A 121 -21.33 24.48 -27.10
CA ARG A 121 -21.81 23.36 -26.26
C ARG A 121 -21.92 23.77 -24.77
N ALA A 122 -22.15 25.05 -24.43
CA ALA A 122 -22.18 25.51 -23.05
C ALA A 122 -23.23 24.79 -22.21
N LYS A 123 -24.41 24.55 -22.77
CA LYS A 123 -25.51 23.87 -22.06
C LYS A 123 -25.19 22.43 -21.66
N GLU A 124 -24.37 21.78 -22.46
CA GLU A 124 -23.96 20.38 -22.22
C GLU A 124 -22.74 20.29 -21.27
N LEU A 125 -21.76 21.17 -21.48
CA LEU A 125 -20.47 21.07 -20.81
C LEU A 125 -20.35 21.93 -19.54
N PHE A 126 -21.11 23.00 -19.41
CA PHE A 126 -20.88 24.04 -18.40
C PHE A 126 -22.17 24.38 -17.60
N ASP A 127 -22.81 23.34 -17.06
CA ASP A 127 -23.94 23.51 -16.15
C ASP A 127 -23.47 24.06 -14.81
N ARG A 128 -23.93 25.27 -14.44
CA ARG A 128 -23.58 25.93 -13.17
C ARG A 128 -24.23 25.29 -11.95
N SER A 129 -25.26 24.47 -12.16
CA SER A 129 -26.02 23.80 -11.10
C SER A 129 -25.50 22.39 -10.80
N LYS A 130 -24.66 21.82 -11.65
CA LYS A 130 -24.14 20.46 -11.53
C LYS A 130 -22.63 20.41 -11.78
N LEU A 131 -21.91 19.76 -10.86
CA LEU A 131 -20.51 19.44 -11.08
C LEU A 131 -20.39 18.36 -12.16
N PRO A 132 -19.32 18.36 -12.97
CA PRO A 132 -19.05 17.24 -13.86
C PRO A 132 -18.83 15.97 -13.04
N ALA A 133 -19.38 14.86 -13.51
CA ALA A 133 -19.23 13.59 -12.84
C ALA A 133 -17.78 13.09 -12.89
N PHE A 134 -17.36 12.34 -11.87
CA PHE A 134 -16.05 11.73 -11.78
C PHE A 134 -16.06 10.30 -12.33
N HIS A 135 -14.95 9.84 -12.92
CA HIS A 135 -14.77 8.46 -13.34
C HIS A 135 -13.35 7.96 -13.16
N ASP A 136 -13.23 6.74 -12.61
CA ASP A 136 -12.02 5.95 -12.59
C ASP A 136 -12.25 4.61 -13.32
N PRO A 137 -11.67 4.41 -14.52
CA PRO A 137 -11.84 3.19 -15.31
C PRO A 137 -10.96 2.02 -14.86
N PHE A 138 -10.07 2.22 -13.88
CA PHE A 138 -9.24 1.20 -13.24
C PHE A 138 -9.39 1.29 -11.72
N ALA A 139 -10.64 1.29 -11.25
CA ALA A 139 -10.99 1.69 -9.89
C ALA A 139 -10.38 0.82 -8.79
N GLY A 140 -10.07 -0.45 -9.05
CA GLY A 140 -9.44 -1.35 -8.10
C GLY A 140 -10.10 -1.33 -6.73
N GLY A 141 -9.34 -0.95 -5.71
CA GLY A 141 -9.82 -0.81 -4.34
C GLY A 141 -10.67 0.42 -4.05
N GLY A 142 -11.02 1.25 -5.05
CA GLY A 142 -11.99 2.33 -4.96
C GLY A 142 -11.54 3.62 -4.28
N ALA A 143 -10.24 3.85 -4.11
CA ALA A 143 -9.75 5.03 -3.39
C ALA A 143 -10.11 6.35 -4.07
N LEU A 144 -9.94 6.43 -5.39
CA LEU A 144 -10.21 7.65 -6.17
C LEU A 144 -11.70 7.96 -6.25
N PRO A 145 -12.59 7.03 -6.66
CA PRO A 145 -14.02 7.31 -6.74
C PRO A 145 -14.63 7.61 -5.36
N LEU A 146 -14.16 6.97 -4.28
CA LEU A 146 -14.60 7.26 -2.93
C LEU A 146 -14.29 8.71 -2.51
N GLU A 147 -13.08 9.17 -2.77
CA GLU A 147 -12.66 10.52 -2.36
C GLU A 147 -13.23 11.61 -3.28
N ALA A 148 -13.49 11.30 -4.54
CA ALA A 148 -14.25 12.18 -5.43
C ALA A 148 -15.69 12.40 -4.91
N GLN A 149 -16.36 11.33 -4.50
CA GLN A 149 -17.69 11.37 -3.87
C GLN A 149 -17.66 12.18 -2.57
N ARG A 150 -16.62 12.01 -1.73
CA ARG A 150 -16.43 12.81 -0.50
C ARG A 150 -16.31 14.30 -0.79
N LEU A 151 -15.70 14.67 -1.91
CA LEU A 151 -15.59 16.05 -2.39
C LEU A 151 -16.84 16.57 -3.12
N GLY A 152 -17.89 15.78 -3.21
CA GLY A 152 -19.17 16.20 -3.75
C GLY A 152 -19.37 15.93 -5.25
N LEU A 153 -18.54 15.13 -5.90
CA LEU A 153 -18.74 14.72 -7.29
C LEU A 153 -19.55 13.43 -7.37
N GLU A 154 -20.54 13.34 -8.26
CA GLU A 154 -21.09 12.05 -8.65
C GLU A 154 -19.96 11.14 -9.11
N SER A 155 -19.85 9.94 -8.55
CA SER A 155 -18.67 9.08 -8.74
C SER A 155 -19.01 7.80 -9.47
N TYR A 156 -18.30 7.56 -10.55
CA TYR A 156 -18.37 6.35 -11.34
C TYR A 156 -17.07 5.57 -11.22
N ALA A 157 -17.19 4.30 -10.94
CA ALA A 157 -16.06 3.36 -10.91
C ALA A 157 -16.27 2.26 -11.94
N SER A 158 -15.26 1.91 -12.67
CA SER A 158 -15.29 0.69 -13.48
C SER A 158 -14.00 -0.12 -13.30
N ASP A 159 -14.12 -1.42 -13.40
CA ASP A 159 -13.00 -2.35 -13.36
C ASP A 159 -13.37 -3.62 -14.12
N LEU A 160 -12.40 -4.32 -14.66
CA LEU A 160 -12.60 -5.63 -15.25
C LEU A 160 -12.86 -6.70 -14.19
N ASN A 161 -12.28 -6.51 -13.01
CA ASN A 161 -12.29 -7.48 -11.92
C ASN A 161 -13.58 -7.36 -11.09
N PRO A 162 -14.43 -8.40 -11.03
CA PRO A 162 -15.70 -8.36 -10.30
C PRO A 162 -15.53 -8.14 -8.79
N VAL A 163 -14.41 -8.54 -8.19
CA VAL A 163 -14.12 -8.28 -6.77
C VAL A 163 -13.92 -6.78 -6.53
N ALA A 164 -13.18 -6.10 -7.42
CA ALA A 164 -13.02 -4.65 -7.38
C ALA A 164 -14.34 -3.93 -7.56
N VAL A 165 -15.15 -4.35 -8.53
CA VAL A 165 -16.48 -3.78 -8.77
C VAL A 165 -17.37 -3.90 -7.54
N LEU A 166 -17.40 -5.08 -6.89
CA LEU A 166 -18.19 -5.28 -5.68
C LEU A 166 -17.71 -4.41 -4.50
N ILE A 167 -16.39 -4.26 -4.33
CA ILE A 167 -15.82 -3.35 -3.32
C ILE A 167 -16.29 -1.91 -3.58
N ASN A 168 -16.26 -1.46 -4.84
CA ASN A 168 -16.70 -0.13 -5.21
C ASN A 168 -18.23 0.04 -5.01
N LYS A 169 -19.05 -0.96 -5.38
CA LYS A 169 -20.49 -0.93 -5.10
C LYS A 169 -20.75 -0.73 -3.61
N ALA A 170 -20.06 -1.46 -2.76
CA ALA A 170 -20.19 -1.37 -1.32
C ALA A 170 -19.71 -0.03 -0.72
N MET A 171 -18.80 0.70 -1.40
CA MET A 171 -18.30 1.97 -0.87
C MET A 171 -19.02 3.20 -1.41
N ILE A 172 -19.35 3.25 -2.72
CA ILE A 172 -19.84 4.47 -3.36
C ILE A 172 -21.28 4.35 -3.88
N GLU A 173 -21.80 3.14 -4.11
CA GLU A 173 -23.13 2.96 -4.72
C GLU A 173 -24.20 2.64 -3.71
N ILE A 174 -23.98 1.69 -2.79
CA ILE A 174 -24.97 1.26 -1.79
C ILE A 174 -25.21 2.32 -0.71
N PRO A 175 -24.18 2.93 -0.06
CA PRO A 175 -24.39 3.86 1.02
C PRO A 175 -25.27 5.07 0.69
N PRO A 176 -25.16 5.72 -0.48
CA PRO A 176 -26.04 6.84 -0.84
C PRO A 176 -27.50 6.46 -1.05
N LYS A 177 -27.77 5.23 -1.52
CA LYS A 177 -29.15 4.78 -1.78
C LYS A 177 -29.96 4.62 -0.52
N PHE A 178 -29.33 4.27 0.59
CA PHE A 178 -29.98 4.02 1.88
C PHE A 178 -29.55 5.00 2.98
N ALA A 179 -29.04 6.15 2.58
CA ALA A 179 -28.55 7.17 3.49
C ALA A 179 -29.67 7.74 4.37
N GLY A 180 -29.42 7.81 5.70
CA GLY A 180 -30.33 8.36 6.68
C GLY A 180 -31.47 7.44 7.07
N LEU A 181 -31.56 6.23 6.50
CA LEU A 181 -32.57 5.26 6.95
C LEU A 181 -32.16 4.70 8.33
N PRO A 182 -33.14 4.51 9.24
CA PRO A 182 -32.94 3.78 10.48
C PRO A 182 -32.67 2.29 10.18
N PRO A 183 -32.08 1.54 11.11
CA PRO A 183 -31.90 0.10 10.94
C PRO A 183 -33.26 -0.61 10.95
N VAL A 184 -33.37 -1.73 10.27
CA VAL A 184 -34.57 -2.55 10.16
C VAL A 184 -34.61 -3.70 11.17
N ASN A 185 -33.53 -3.97 11.87
CA ASN A 185 -33.39 -5.11 12.77
C ASN A 185 -34.41 -5.06 13.96
N PRO A 186 -34.81 -6.22 14.50
CA PRO A 186 -35.80 -6.31 15.57
C PRO A 186 -35.43 -5.55 16.86
N GLN A 187 -34.13 -5.41 17.18
CA GLN A 187 -33.69 -4.68 18.37
C GLN A 187 -34.04 -3.19 18.26
N TRP A 188 -33.81 -2.59 17.10
CA TRP A 188 -34.22 -1.23 16.81
C TRP A 188 -35.76 -1.10 16.81
N GLN A 189 -36.45 -2.04 16.16
CA GLN A 189 -37.92 -2.00 16.07
C GLN A 189 -38.58 -2.10 17.44
N GLY A 190 -37.98 -2.84 18.37
CA GLY A 190 -38.47 -3.00 19.74
C GLY A 190 -38.31 -1.77 20.67
N LEU A 191 -37.56 -0.73 20.26
CA LEU A 191 -37.39 0.49 21.04
C LEU A 191 -38.68 1.31 21.09
N SER A 192 -38.91 2.01 22.20
CA SER A 192 -40.01 2.96 22.34
C SER A 192 -39.89 4.15 21.37
N PRO A 193 -40.98 4.83 21.01
CA PRO A 193 -40.92 6.04 20.18
C PRO A 193 -39.99 7.10 20.72
N ALA A 194 -39.99 7.33 22.04
CA ALA A 194 -39.09 8.29 22.69
C ALA A 194 -37.60 7.95 22.53
N GLU A 195 -37.25 6.67 22.65
CA GLU A 195 -35.88 6.22 22.42
C GLU A 195 -35.47 6.35 20.95
N LYS A 196 -36.37 6.11 20.00
CA LYS A 196 -36.14 6.30 18.57
C LYS A 196 -35.93 7.77 18.20
N GLU A 197 -36.70 8.69 18.78
CA GLU A 197 -36.59 10.15 18.57
C GLU A 197 -35.22 10.70 19.03
N LEU A 198 -34.61 10.10 20.06
CA LEU A 198 -33.31 10.53 20.57
C LEU A 198 -32.16 10.17 19.64
N ARG A 199 -32.35 9.30 18.66
CA ARG A 199 -31.32 8.82 17.75
C ARG A 199 -31.54 9.35 16.34
N GLN A 200 -30.56 10.09 15.83
CA GLN A 200 -30.53 10.52 14.43
C GLN A 200 -29.58 9.65 13.64
N TRP A 201 -30.03 9.08 12.54
CA TRP A 201 -29.24 8.26 11.65
C TRP A 201 -28.66 9.12 10.52
N LYS A 202 -27.34 9.25 10.48
CA LYS A 202 -26.62 10.02 9.46
C LYS A 202 -25.90 9.09 8.52
N GLY A 203 -25.84 9.45 7.22
CA GLY A 203 -25.14 8.65 6.23
C GLY A 203 -25.61 7.19 6.22
N ALA A 204 -24.71 6.25 6.27
CA ALA A 204 -24.97 4.81 6.24
C ALA A 204 -25.01 4.16 7.64
N GLN A 205 -25.20 4.91 8.71
CA GLN A 205 -25.16 4.39 10.09
C GLN A 205 -26.23 3.32 10.36
N GLY A 206 -27.47 3.49 9.85
CA GLY A 206 -28.50 2.48 10.02
C GLY A 206 -28.17 1.16 9.32
N LEU A 207 -27.62 1.26 8.11
CA LEU A 207 -27.11 0.11 7.37
C LEU A 207 -25.93 -0.59 8.10
N ALA A 208 -25.04 0.20 8.73
CA ALA A 208 -23.94 -0.34 9.53
C ALA A 208 -24.45 -1.12 10.75
N GLU A 209 -25.49 -0.61 11.41
CA GLU A 209 -26.09 -1.28 12.56
C GLU A 209 -26.75 -2.60 12.19
N ASP A 210 -27.40 -2.66 11.02
CA ASP A 210 -27.96 -3.91 10.52
C ASP A 210 -26.87 -4.92 10.14
N VAL A 211 -25.76 -4.48 9.54
CA VAL A 211 -24.60 -5.35 9.29
C VAL A 211 -24.03 -5.93 10.58
N ARG A 212 -23.99 -5.16 11.69
CA ARG A 212 -23.62 -5.67 13.02
C ARG A 212 -24.60 -6.71 13.52
N HIS A 213 -25.87 -6.39 13.47
CA HIS A 213 -26.94 -7.24 13.99
C HIS A 213 -26.97 -8.60 13.27
N TYR A 214 -27.06 -8.58 11.94
CA TYR A 214 -27.15 -9.82 11.16
C TYR A 214 -25.81 -10.54 11.07
N GLY A 215 -24.67 -9.83 11.15
CA GLY A 215 -23.37 -10.43 11.33
C GLY A 215 -23.23 -11.21 12.62
N LYS A 216 -23.76 -10.65 13.73
CA LYS A 216 -23.85 -11.38 15.00
C LYS A 216 -24.77 -12.59 14.90
N TRP A 217 -25.93 -12.46 14.27
CA TRP A 217 -26.82 -13.57 14.04
C TRP A 217 -26.12 -14.70 13.24
N MET A 218 -25.40 -14.35 12.18
CA MET A 218 -24.62 -15.34 11.40
C MET A 218 -23.56 -16.04 12.25
N HIS A 219 -22.85 -15.32 13.11
CA HIS A 219 -21.87 -15.89 14.03
C HIS A 219 -22.53 -16.89 14.97
N ASP A 220 -23.61 -16.49 15.65
CA ASP A 220 -24.30 -17.34 16.65
C ASP A 220 -24.92 -18.60 15.98
N GLU A 221 -25.49 -18.45 14.79
CA GLU A 221 -26.05 -19.58 14.02
C GLU A 221 -24.95 -20.50 13.49
N ALA A 222 -23.82 -19.98 13.05
CA ALA A 222 -22.67 -20.78 12.65
C ALA A 222 -22.12 -21.56 13.86
N GLU A 223 -21.99 -20.94 15.04
CA GLU A 223 -21.55 -21.61 16.26
C GLU A 223 -22.51 -22.76 16.62
N ARG A 224 -23.84 -22.55 16.49
CA ARG A 224 -24.84 -23.60 16.69
C ARG A 224 -24.68 -24.76 15.74
N CYS A 225 -24.36 -24.49 14.46
CA CYS A 225 -24.23 -25.54 13.43
C CYS A 225 -22.93 -26.31 13.53
N ILE A 226 -21.81 -25.63 13.66
CA ILE A 226 -20.46 -26.18 13.53
C ILE A 226 -19.55 -25.95 14.75
N GLY A 227 -20.04 -25.39 15.84
CA GLY A 227 -19.24 -25.15 17.06
C GLY A 227 -18.65 -26.42 17.67
N HIS A 228 -19.28 -27.59 17.45
CA HIS A 228 -18.74 -28.88 17.85
C HIS A 228 -17.40 -29.24 17.19
N LEU A 229 -17.08 -28.67 16.03
CA LEU A 229 -15.79 -28.81 15.36
C LEU A 229 -14.70 -27.93 15.96
N TYR A 230 -15.02 -27.04 16.90
CA TYR A 230 -14.13 -26.08 17.54
C TYR A 230 -14.16 -26.23 19.08
N PRO A 231 -13.88 -27.46 19.62
CA PRO A 231 -14.03 -27.71 21.04
C PRO A 231 -13.07 -26.89 21.87
N LYS A 232 -13.52 -26.53 23.08
CA LYS A 232 -12.64 -25.95 24.11
C LYS A 232 -11.59 -26.98 24.51
N VAL A 233 -10.49 -26.54 25.08
CA VAL A 233 -9.45 -27.44 25.61
C VAL A 233 -9.51 -27.50 27.13
N GLU A 234 -9.66 -28.69 27.67
CA GLU A 234 -9.61 -28.92 29.09
C GLU A 234 -8.16 -28.99 29.58
N VAL A 235 -7.88 -28.27 30.65
CA VAL A 235 -6.57 -28.36 31.34
C VAL A 235 -6.62 -29.53 32.31
N THR A 236 -6.10 -30.67 31.89
CA THR A 236 -6.11 -31.90 32.71
C THR A 236 -4.99 -31.89 33.74
N ALA A 237 -5.16 -32.70 34.80
CA ALA A 237 -4.13 -32.92 35.82
C ALA A 237 -2.83 -33.50 35.24
N GLU A 238 -2.92 -34.23 34.13
CA GLU A 238 -1.77 -34.78 33.41
C GLU A 238 -0.91 -33.68 32.76
N ILE A 239 -1.55 -32.75 32.04
CA ILE A 239 -0.86 -31.59 31.47
C ILE A 239 -0.13 -30.76 32.54
N VAL A 240 -0.73 -30.61 33.70
CA VAL A 240 -0.18 -29.85 34.82
C VAL A 240 1.04 -30.51 35.45
N ARG A 241 1.21 -31.83 35.35
CA ARG A 241 2.45 -32.52 35.86
C ARG A 241 3.68 -32.04 35.08
N GLU A 242 3.55 -31.79 33.81
CA GLU A 242 4.62 -31.26 32.95
C GLU A 242 4.68 -29.71 32.95
N ARG A 243 3.55 -29.04 33.30
CA ARG A 243 3.35 -27.58 33.18
C ARG A 243 2.73 -27.04 34.48
N ALA A 244 3.57 -26.85 35.49
CA ALA A 244 3.14 -26.38 36.83
C ALA A 244 2.46 -24.98 36.81
N ASP A 245 2.75 -24.15 35.81
CA ASP A 245 2.12 -22.84 35.59
C ASP A 245 0.62 -22.95 35.26
N LEU A 246 0.16 -24.11 34.79
CA LEU A 246 -1.24 -24.38 34.45
C LEU A 246 -2.08 -24.82 35.66
N LYS A 247 -1.47 -24.98 36.84
CA LYS A 247 -2.15 -25.43 38.05
C LYS A 247 -3.42 -24.64 38.41
N PRO A 248 -3.49 -23.28 38.23
CA PRO A 248 -4.72 -22.51 38.46
C PRO A 248 -5.88 -22.82 37.50
N TYR A 249 -5.63 -23.54 36.43
CA TYR A 249 -6.59 -23.81 35.35
C TYR A 249 -7.05 -25.26 35.30
N VAL A 250 -6.59 -26.14 36.24
CA VAL A 250 -7.00 -27.56 36.29
C VAL A 250 -8.52 -27.66 36.29
N GLY A 251 -9.06 -28.48 35.40
CA GLY A 251 -10.49 -28.72 35.22
C GLY A 251 -11.23 -27.58 34.50
N LYS A 252 -10.58 -26.46 34.14
CA LYS A 252 -11.17 -25.41 33.34
C LYS A 252 -11.13 -25.76 31.84
N ASN A 253 -12.19 -25.40 31.14
CA ASN A 253 -12.29 -25.46 29.70
C ASN A 253 -11.94 -24.10 29.08
N LEU A 254 -10.79 -24.02 28.41
CA LEU A 254 -10.29 -22.81 27.79
C LEU A 254 -10.73 -22.69 26.34
N THR A 255 -11.11 -21.51 25.90
CA THR A 255 -11.41 -21.23 24.50
C THR A 255 -10.12 -21.31 23.67
N VAL A 256 -10.10 -22.16 22.66
CA VAL A 256 -8.96 -22.24 21.75
C VAL A 256 -9.01 -21.07 20.78
N ILE A 257 -7.88 -20.38 20.62
CA ILE A 257 -7.68 -19.30 19.65
C ILE A 257 -7.24 -19.87 18.31
N ALA A 258 -6.27 -20.81 18.34
CA ALA A 258 -5.73 -21.43 17.15
C ALA A 258 -5.08 -22.78 17.43
N TRP A 259 -5.10 -23.64 16.45
CA TRP A 259 -4.34 -24.88 16.37
C TRP A 259 -3.14 -24.67 15.46
N LEU A 260 -1.94 -25.00 15.94
CA LEU A 260 -0.70 -24.82 15.18
C LEU A 260 -0.29 -26.16 14.57
N TRP A 261 -0.30 -26.23 13.26
CA TRP A 261 -0.03 -27.43 12.49
C TRP A 261 1.28 -27.33 11.73
N ALA A 262 1.99 -28.46 11.59
CA ALA A 262 3.07 -28.63 10.63
C ALA A 262 2.64 -29.53 9.49
N ARG A 263 3.03 -29.21 8.26
CA ARG A 263 3.02 -30.14 7.15
C ARG A 263 4.07 -31.23 7.40
N THR A 264 3.81 -32.45 6.97
CA THR A 264 4.75 -33.56 7.17
C THR A 264 5.02 -34.28 5.87
N VAL A 265 6.19 -34.91 5.81
CA VAL A 265 6.57 -35.90 4.80
C VAL A 265 7.15 -37.12 5.50
N LYS A 266 7.09 -38.29 4.88
CA LYS A 266 7.79 -39.47 5.40
C LYS A 266 9.30 -39.24 5.42
N SER A 267 10.00 -39.80 6.41
CA SER A 267 11.46 -39.73 6.45
C SER A 267 12.08 -40.47 5.27
N PRO A 268 13.03 -39.86 4.56
CA PRO A 268 13.78 -40.56 3.50
C PRO A 268 14.80 -41.54 4.07
N ASN A 269 15.04 -41.55 5.39
CA ASN A 269 15.91 -42.50 6.05
C ASN A 269 15.16 -43.81 6.27
N PRO A 270 15.63 -44.96 5.70
CA PRO A 270 14.95 -46.26 5.83
C PRO A 270 14.70 -46.73 7.27
N ALA A 271 15.57 -46.34 8.22
CA ALA A 271 15.39 -46.67 9.63
C ALA A 271 14.17 -45.96 10.28
N PHE A 272 13.68 -44.92 9.67
CA PHE A 272 12.56 -44.11 10.14
C PHE A 272 11.52 -43.85 9.04
N ALA A 273 11.40 -44.74 8.06
CA ALA A 273 10.53 -44.56 6.87
C ALA A 273 9.06 -44.37 7.23
N ASP A 274 8.60 -44.87 8.37
CA ASP A 274 7.21 -44.70 8.83
C ASP A 274 6.97 -43.41 9.61
N VAL A 275 8.02 -42.66 9.91
CA VAL A 275 7.91 -41.41 10.68
C VAL A 275 7.47 -40.27 9.78
N ASP A 276 6.42 -39.57 10.18
CA ASP A 276 5.99 -38.31 9.60
C ASP A 276 6.84 -37.16 10.14
N VAL A 277 7.81 -36.70 9.32
CA VAL A 277 8.72 -35.61 9.71
C VAL A 277 8.03 -34.26 9.56
N PRO A 278 7.98 -33.43 10.62
CA PRO A 278 7.37 -32.10 10.55
C PRO A 278 8.27 -31.10 9.86
N LEU A 279 7.71 -30.37 8.92
CA LEU A 279 8.38 -29.30 8.19
C LEU A 279 8.08 -27.97 8.91
N VAL A 280 9.00 -27.50 9.74
CA VAL A 280 8.77 -26.38 10.65
C VAL A 280 9.85 -25.32 10.47
N ALA A 281 9.43 -24.06 10.32
CA ALA A 281 10.34 -22.93 10.17
C ALA A 281 10.92 -22.46 11.51
N THR A 282 10.13 -22.57 12.60
CA THR A 282 10.55 -22.28 13.97
C THR A 282 9.66 -23.02 14.96
N PHE A 283 10.22 -23.50 16.05
CA PHE A 283 9.46 -24.04 17.17
C PHE A 283 9.06 -22.99 18.22
N MET A 284 9.43 -21.71 18.00
CA MET A 284 9.07 -20.63 18.92
C MET A 284 7.57 -20.33 18.86
N LEU A 285 6.94 -20.25 20.03
CA LEU A 285 5.54 -19.84 20.22
C LEU A 285 5.45 -18.38 20.68
N SER A 286 6.43 -17.94 21.49
CA SER A 286 6.56 -16.56 21.94
C SER A 286 8.04 -16.20 22.13
N THR A 287 8.44 -15.05 21.58
CA THR A 287 9.77 -14.45 21.79
C THR A 287 9.68 -13.22 22.69
N LYS A 288 8.52 -12.94 23.28
CA LYS A 288 8.35 -11.80 24.21
C LYS A 288 9.14 -12.01 25.48
N LYS A 289 9.95 -11.02 25.83
CA LYS A 289 10.81 -11.05 27.03
C LYS A 289 10.00 -11.38 28.29
N GLY A 290 10.41 -12.44 28.99
CA GLY A 290 9.75 -12.94 30.21
C GLY A 290 8.46 -13.74 29.97
N LYS A 291 8.08 -13.95 28.70
CA LYS A 291 6.94 -14.77 28.27
C LYS A 291 7.33 -15.66 27.07
N GLU A 292 8.61 -16.07 27.04
CA GLU A 292 9.12 -16.96 26.01
C GLU A 292 8.47 -18.33 26.15
N ALA A 293 8.10 -18.93 25.03
CA ALA A 293 7.53 -20.26 24.97
C ALA A 293 7.90 -20.94 23.64
N TYR A 294 8.06 -22.25 23.68
CA TYR A 294 8.45 -23.02 22.50
C TYR A 294 7.90 -24.45 22.53
N ILE A 295 7.82 -25.04 21.34
CA ILE A 295 7.50 -26.46 21.13
C ILE A 295 8.80 -27.26 21.28
N ASP A 296 8.74 -28.34 22.06
CA ASP A 296 9.86 -29.26 22.27
C ASP A 296 9.50 -30.65 21.74
N PRO A 297 10.11 -31.12 20.64
CA PRO A 297 9.91 -32.47 20.14
C PRO A 297 10.68 -33.46 21.04
N VAL A 298 9.96 -34.27 21.79
CA VAL A 298 10.49 -35.32 22.63
C VAL A 298 10.53 -36.64 21.89
N ILE A 299 11.69 -37.24 21.73
CA ILE A 299 11.89 -38.53 21.08
C ILE A 299 11.66 -39.66 22.11
N GLU A 300 10.79 -40.63 21.75
CA GLU A 300 10.44 -41.77 22.57
C GLU A 300 10.55 -43.05 21.72
N GLY A 301 11.73 -43.67 21.71
CA GLY A 301 12.01 -44.84 20.91
C GLY A 301 12.02 -44.53 19.40
N ASP A 302 11.09 -45.15 18.67
CA ASP A 302 10.91 -44.99 17.21
C ASP A 302 9.96 -43.85 16.82
N ARG A 303 9.44 -43.09 17.81
CA ARG A 303 8.42 -42.06 17.63
C ARG A 303 8.86 -40.78 18.33
N TYR A 304 8.13 -39.69 18.05
CA TYR A 304 8.27 -38.43 18.76
C TYR A 304 6.89 -37.86 19.12
N ARG A 305 6.83 -37.07 20.18
CA ARG A 305 5.67 -36.25 20.54
C ARG A 305 6.09 -34.79 20.73
N PHE A 306 5.16 -33.89 20.61
CA PHE A 306 5.38 -32.49 20.92
C PHE A 306 4.95 -32.18 22.33
N THR A 307 5.79 -31.41 23.05
CA THR A 307 5.44 -30.78 24.31
C THR A 307 5.62 -29.26 24.17
N VAL A 308 5.12 -28.50 25.15
CA VAL A 308 5.29 -27.05 25.17
C VAL A 308 6.04 -26.69 26.44
N LYS A 309 7.13 -25.95 26.31
CA LYS A 309 7.96 -25.44 27.39
C LYS A 309 7.95 -23.91 27.45
N LEU A 310 8.07 -23.37 28.68
CA LEU A 310 8.22 -21.94 28.92
C LEU A 310 9.70 -21.60 29.16
N GLY A 311 10.07 -20.35 28.85
CA GLY A 311 11.40 -19.83 28.93
C GLY A 311 12.17 -19.90 27.62
N LYS A 312 13.46 -19.58 27.71
CA LYS A 312 14.34 -19.60 26.52
C LYS A 312 14.76 -21.03 26.21
N PRO A 313 14.76 -21.43 24.93
CA PRO A 313 15.24 -22.76 24.56
C PRO A 313 16.74 -22.87 24.75
N ASN A 314 17.18 -24.06 25.14
CA ASN A 314 18.59 -24.38 25.45
C ASN A 314 19.42 -24.67 24.17
N SER A 315 18.79 -24.72 22.98
CA SER A 315 19.47 -25.03 21.73
C SER A 315 19.01 -24.14 20.56
N ASP A 316 19.93 -23.88 19.66
CA ASP A 316 19.66 -23.18 18.37
C ASP A 316 18.65 -23.94 17.48
N THR A 317 18.60 -25.26 17.57
CA THR A 317 17.66 -26.11 16.81
C THR A 317 16.21 -25.79 17.13
N THR A 318 15.89 -25.46 18.38
CA THR A 318 14.53 -25.06 18.77
C THR A 318 14.12 -23.72 18.15
N GLN A 319 15.06 -22.79 17.99
CA GLN A 319 14.78 -21.49 17.36
C GLN A 319 14.55 -21.63 15.84
N LYS A 320 15.27 -22.53 15.19
CA LYS A 320 15.28 -22.73 13.73
C LYS A 320 14.30 -23.79 13.22
N GLY A 321 13.61 -24.49 14.13
CA GLY A 321 12.75 -25.63 13.78
C GLY A 321 13.52 -26.78 13.11
N THR A 322 12.89 -27.44 12.17
CA THR A 322 13.53 -28.49 11.33
C THR A 322 14.09 -27.93 10.03
N LYS A 323 13.91 -26.64 9.76
CA LYS A 323 14.35 -26.00 8.53
C LYS A 323 15.86 -25.74 8.50
N ILE A 324 16.54 -26.17 7.45
CA ILE A 324 17.97 -25.92 7.23
C ILE A 324 18.13 -24.61 6.43
N SER A 325 17.64 -24.59 5.19
CA SER A 325 17.69 -23.42 4.31
C SER A 325 16.73 -23.59 3.11
N GLY A 326 16.16 -22.51 2.61
CA GLY A 326 15.25 -22.56 1.47
C GLY A 326 14.06 -23.52 1.73
N ALA A 327 13.96 -24.60 0.95
CA ALA A 327 12.98 -25.68 1.11
C ALA A 327 13.59 -26.98 1.66
N ASN A 328 14.82 -26.94 2.21
CA ASN A 328 15.48 -28.09 2.80
C ASN A 328 15.23 -28.15 4.31
N PHE A 329 14.98 -29.33 4.81
CA PHE A 329 14.67 -29.60 6.21
C PHE A 329 15.55 -30.75 6.73
N GLN A 330 15.46 -31.05 8.03
CA GLN A 330 16.11 -32.21 8.63
C GLN A 330 15.10 -33.08 9.34
N CYS A 331 15.34 -34.37 9.33
CA CYS A 331 14.52 -35.35 10.05
C CYS A 331 14.66 -35.13 11.57
N VAL A 332 13.54 -34.98 12.27
CA VAL A 332 13.52 -34.74 13.71
C VAL A 332 14.07 -35.94 14.51
N MET A 333 14.02 -37.15 13.95
CA MET A 333 14.52 -38.37 14.59
C MET A 333 16.01 -38.60 14.34
N SER A 334 16.47 -38.49 13.11
CA SER A 334 17.81 -38.90 12.71
C SER A 334 18.75 -37.72 12.42
N GLY A 335 18.23 -36.47 12.33
CA GLY A 335 19.00 -35.32 11.86
C GLY A 335 19.35 -35.35 10.38
N SER A 336 18.99 -36.42 9.64
CA SER A 336 19.29 -36.54 8.20
C SER A 336 18.61 -35.43 7.40
N PRO A 337 19.31 -34.84 6.41
CA PRO A 337 18.75 -33.79 5.59
C PRO A 337 17.65 -34.33 4.65
N ILE A 338 16.62 -33.53 4.45
CA ILE A 338 15.49 -33.77 3.53
C ILE A 338 15.53 -32.67 2.49
N SER A 339 15.77 -33.05 1.22
CA SER A 339 15.89 -32.07 0.14
C SER A 339 14.51 -31.50 -0.27
N GLY A 340 14.52 -30.25 -0.74
CA GLY A 340 13.32 -29.61 -1.28
C GLY A 340 12.71 -30.37 -2.46
N ASP A 341 13.52 -31.08 -3.24
CA ASP A 341 13.01 -31.85 -4.39
C ASP A 341 12.32 -33.14 -3.94
N TYR A 342 12.80 -33.79 -2.87
CA TYR A 342 12.08 -34.88 -2.23
C TYR A 342 10.70 -34.42 -1.74
N ILE A 343 10.66 -33.27 -1.02
CA ILE A 343 9.41 -32.72 -0.49
C ILE A 343 8.44 -32.37 -1.63
N LYS A 344 8.91 -31.80 -2.73
CA LYS A 344 8.07 -31.54 -3.92
C LYS A 344 7.55 -32.85 -4.53
N GLY A 345 8.39 -33.89 -4.56
CA GLY A 345 7.99 -35.23 -5.03
C GLY A 345 6.88 -35.82 -4.17
N GLU A 346 7.01 -35.78 -2.86
CA GLU A 346 5.98 -36.24 -1.90
C GLU A 346 4.69 -35.41 -2.04
N GLY A 347 4.80 -34.10 -2.19
CA GLY A 347 3.65 -33.21 -2.40
C GLY A 347 2.89 -33.51 -3.68
N ARG A 348 3.57 -33.63 -4.81
CA ARG A 348 2.96 -33.96 -6.11
C ARG A 348 2.33 -35.36 -6.11
N ALA A 349 2.87 -36.27 -5.33
CA ALA A 349 2.33 -37.61 -5.14
C ALA A 349 1.19 -37.68 -4.08
N GLN A 350 0.76 -36.52 -3.57
CA GLN A 350 -0.31 -36.39 -2.56
C GLN A 350 -0.01 -37.21 -1.26
N ARG A 351 1.26 -37.30 -0.88
CA ARG A 351 1.71 -38.01 0.33
C ARG A 351 2.12 -37.06 1.47
N MET A 352 2.00 -35.76 1.27
CA MET A 352 2.12 -34.80 2.37
C MET A 352 0.92 -34.91 3.30
N SER A 353 1.17 -34.89 4.61
CA SER A 353 0.15 -34.86 5.66
C SER A 353 0.33 -33.64 6.57
N THR A 354 -0.41 -33.60 7.67
CA THR A 354 -0.31 -32.55 8.68
C THR A 354 -0.31 -33.16 10.07
N ARG A 355 0.41 -32.50 11.02
CA ARG A 355 0.46 -32.90 12.42
C ARG A 355 0.26 -31.69 13.32
N LEU A 356 -0.59 -31.82 14.33
CA LEU A 356 -0.82 -30.80 15.33
C LEU A 356 0.44 -30.68 16.23
N MET A 357 0.95 -29.48 16.40
CA MET A 357 2.15 -29.21 17.19
C MET A 357 1.85 -28.56 18.54
N ALA A 358 0.91 -27.62 18.58
CA ALA A 358 0.52 -26.91 19.78
C ALA A 358 -0.88 -26.30 19.65
N ILE A 359 -1.47 -25.97 20.78
CA ILE A 359 -2.76 -25.29 20.88
C ILE A 359 -2.52 -23.93 21.57
N VAL A 360 -3.09 -22.90 21.00
CA VAL A 360 -3.11 -21.56 21.61
C VAL A 360 -4.49 -21.32 22.17
N ALA A 361 -4.59 -21.11 23.48
CA ALA A 361 -5.84 -20.87 24.19
C ALA A 361 -5.86 -19.48 24.84
N ASP A 362 -7.05 -18.99 25.13
CA ASP A 362 -7.26 -17.75 25.87
C ASP A 362 -7.22 -18.02 27.38
N GLY A 363 -6.33 -17.35 28.08
CA GLY A 363 -6.19 -17.44 29.53
C GLY A 363 -6.43 -16.08 30.20
N GLU A 364 -6.77 -16.09 31.47
CA GLU A 364 -7.08 -14.88 32.26
C GLU A 364 -5.97 -13.80 32.20
N ASN A 365 -4.70 -14.22 32.08
CA ASN A 365 -3.53 -13.34 32.05
C ASN A 365 -2.88 -13.23 30.65
N GLY A 366 -3.61 -13.60 29.60
CA GLY A 366 -3.15 -13.60 28.23
C GLY A 366 -3.09 -14.99 27.61
N ARG A 367 -2.42 -15.11 26.46
CA ARG A 367 -2.40 -16.34 25.69
C ARG A 367 -1.63 -17.46 26.36
N MET A 368 -2.21 -18.63 26.36
CA MET A 368 -1.64 -19.86 26.91
C MET A 368 -1.29 -20.81 25.77
N PHE A 369 -0.15 -21.46 25.88
CA PHE A 369 0.33 -22.43 24.90
C PHE A 369 0.28 -23.83 25.55
N LEU A 370 -0.45 -24.74 24.91
CA LEU A 370 -0.70 -26.08 25.42
C LEU A 370 -0.15 -27.13 24.41
N PRO A 371 0.26 -28.33 24.91
CA PRO A 371 0.65 -29.41 24.03
C PRO A 371 -0.54 -29.88 23.15
N PRO A 372 -0.28 -30.58 22.02
CA PRO A 372 -1.32 -31.15 21.21
C PRO A 372 -2.11 -32.22 21.99
N SER A 373 -3.41 -32.32 21.71
CA SER A 373 -4.31 -33.32 22.27
C SER A 373 -4.86 -34.18 21.13
N ALA A 374 -4.93 -35.50 21.35
CA ALA A 374 -5.52 -36.43 20.40
C ALA A 374 -6.97 -36.05 20.06
N VAL A 375 -7.77 -35.74 21.08
CA VAL A 375 -9.17 -35.31 20.91
C VAL A 375 -9.26 -34.10 19.96
N GLN A 376 -8.40 -33.08 20.15
CA GLN A 376 -8.39 -31.88 19.30
C GLN A 376 -7.97 -32.19 17.86
N GLN A 377 -7.07 -33.14 17.67
CA GLN A 377 -6.64 -33.59 16.34
C GLN A 377 -7.69 -34.41 15.64
N ASP A 378 -8.37 -35.31 16.34
CA ASP A 378 -9.40 -36.19 15.77
C ASP A 378 -10.64 -35.41 15.35
N VAL A 379 -11.11 -34.46 16.18
CA VAL A 379 -12.22 -33.57 15.81
C VAL A 379 -11.91 -32.79 14.52
N ALA A 380 -10.66 -32.35 14.32
CA ALA A 380 -10.29 -31.68 13.07
C ALA A 380 -10.35 -32.59 11.85
N LYS A 381 -10.08 -33.88 12.02
CA LYS A 381 -10.18 -34.90 10.95
C LYS A 381 -11.61 -35.35 10.65
N ASP A 382 -12.53 -35.14 11.60
CA ASP A 382 -13.95 -35.55 11.44
C ASP A 382 -14.75 -34.54 10.62
N ALA A 383 -14.21 -33.37 10.36
CA ALA A 383 -14.86 -32.40 9.51
C ALA A 383 -15.05 -32.91 8.08
N ARG A 384 -16.26 -32.74 7.53
CA ARG A 384 -16.63 -33.16 6.17
C ARG A 384 -17.30 -31.99 5.46
N PRO A 385 -16.60 -31.29 4.55
CA PRO A 385 -17.20 -30.24 3.76
C PRO A 385 -18.13 -30.81 2.69
N ASP A 386 -19.36 -30.33 2.63
CA ASP A 386 -20.34 -30.70 1.59
C ASP A 386 -19.97 -30.08 0.23
N TRP A 387 -19.22 -29.01 0.25
CA TRP A 387 -18.74 -28.30 -0.94
C TRP A 387 -17.33 -27.76 -0.74
N LYS A 388 -16.59 -27.69 -1.82
CA LYS A 388 -15.27 -27.06 -1.86
C LYS A 388 -14.97 -26.42 -3.22
N PRO A 389 -14.15 -25.37 -3.29
CA PRO A 389 -13.79 -24.69 -4.53
C PRO A 389 -12.79 -25.55 -5.33
N GLU A 390 -13.29 -26.45 -6.19
CA GLU A 390 -12.50 -27.37 -7.03
C GLU A 390 -11.85 -26.68 -8.25
N VAL A 391 -11.94 -25.35 -8.34
CA VAL A 391 -11.37 -24.57 -9.44
C VAL A 391 -9.86 -24.58 -9.33
N GLU A 392 -9.18 -24.93 -10.43
CA GLU A 392 -7.73 -24.86 -10.55
C GLU A 392 -7.28 -23.40 -10.73
N PHE A 393 -6.20 -23.04 -10.05
CA PHE A 393 -5.56 -21.77 -10.27
C PHE A 393 -4.43 -21.86 -11.32
N PHE A 394 -4.09 -20.75 -11.92
CA PHE A 394 -3.03 -20.69 -12.90
C PHE A 394 -1.66 -20.85 -12.22
N GLN A 395 -1.07 -22.03 -12.32
CA GLN A 395 0.15 -22.42 -11.61
C GLN A 395 1.38 -21.59 -11.98
N GLN A 396 1.38 -21.00 -13.18
CA GLN A 396 2.46 -20.13 -13.66
C GLN A 396 2.24 -18.64 -13.29
N ALA A 397 1.18 -18.33 -12.53
CA ALA A 397 0.97 -16.98 -12.02
C ALA A 397 2.14 -16.54 -11.12
N LEU A 398 2.48 -15.26 -11.21
CA LEU A 398 3.60 -14.70 -10.45
C LEU A 398 3.42 -14.91 -8.93
N GLY A 399 4.38 -15.60 -8.33
CA GLY A 399 4.37 -15.85 -6.87
C GLY A 399 3.56 -17.08 -6.42
N PHE A 400 2.91 -17.82 -7.32
CA PHE A 400 2.18 -19.03 -6.99
C PHE A 400 3.13 -20.23 -6.87
N ARG A 401 3.60 -20.51 -5.65
CA ARG A 401 4.60 -21.57 -5.41
C ARG A 401 4.01 -22.87 -4.91
N VAL A 402 2.78 -22.87 -4.43
CA VAL A 402 2.12 -24.04 -3.83
C VAL A 402 1.90 -25.17 -4.85
N GLY A 403 1.72 -24.86 -6.13
CA GLY A 403 1.60 -25.84 -7.21
C GLY A 403 2.80 -26.78 -7.34
N ASN A 404 4.01 -26.32 -6.98
CA ASN A 404 5.21 -27.16 -6.93
C ASN A 404 5.10 -28.33 -5.94
N TYR A 405 4.19 -28.22 -4.98
CA TYR A 405 3.95 -29.18 -3.90
C TYR A 405 2.60 -29.91 -4.05
N GLY A 406 2.04 -29.93 -5.26
CA GLY A 406 0.83 -30.68 -5.60
C GLY A 406 -0.48 -30.01 -5.20
N MET A 407 -0.45 -28.76 -4.74
CA MET A 407 -1.65 -27.96 -4.48
C MET A 407 -1.99 -27.17 -5.74
N THR A 408 -3.02 -27.58 -6.47
CA THR A 408 -3.37 -27.00 -7.77
C THR A 408 -4.74 -26.35 -7.79
N LYS A 409 -5.58 -26.63 -6.78
CA LYS A 409 -6.93 -26.11 -6.64
C LYS A 409 -7.03 -25.16 -5.45
N TRP A 410 -7.98 -24.23 -5.51
CA TRP A 410 -8.21 -23.33 -4.39
C TRP A 410 -8.58 -24.07 -3.11
N SER A 411 -9.29 -25.19 -3.20
CA SER A 411 -9.62 -26.06 -2.05
C SER A 411 -8.38 -26.59 -1.31
N ASP A 412 -7.24 -26.79 -1.99
CA ASP A 412 -6.01 -27.34 -1.40
C ASP A 412 -5.34 -26.40 -0.38
N LEU A 413 -5.78 -25.14 -0.37
CA LEU A 413 -5.25 -24.09 0.54
C LEU A 413 -6.00 -24.05 1.88
N PHE A 414 -6.90 -24.99 2.15
CA PHE A 414 -7.74 -25.05 3.33
C PHE A 414 -7.72 -26.45 3.95
N THR A 415 -7.94 -26.54 5.26
CA THR A 415 -8.31 -27.81 5.90
C THR A 415 -9.80 -28.08 5.68
N ASP A 416 -10.23 -29.33 5.85
CA ASP A 416 -11.65 -29.66 5.73
C ASP A 416 -12.50 -28.86 6.74
N ARG A 417 -12.02 -28.67 7.96
CA ARG A 417 -12.68 -27.86 8.98
C ARG A 417 -12.80 -26.37 8.56
N GLN A 418 -11.76 -25.83 7.92
CA GLN A 418 -11.79 -24.47 7.36
C GLN A 418 -12.79 -24.35 6.22
N LEU A 419 -12.87 -25.36 5.34
CA LEU A 419 -13.86 -25.42 4.26
C LEU A 419 -15.29 -25.45 4.81
N VAL A 420 -15.54 -26.28 5.84
CA VAL A 420 -16.85 -26.33 6.52
C VAL A 420 -17.23 -24.95 7.07
N ALA A 421 -16.30 -24.28 7.75
CA ALA A 421 -16.57 -22.95 8.32
C ALA A 421 -16.93 -21.92 7.24
N LEU A 422 -16.10 -21.80 6.20
CA LEU A 422 -16.31 -20.83 5.13
C LEU A 422 -17.59 -21.13 4.33
N THR A 423 -17.86 -22.41 4.04
CA THR A 423 -19.09 -22.82 3.37
C THR A 423 -20.32 -22.48 4.21
N THR A 424 -20.30 -22.78 5.51
CA THR A 424 -21.37 -22.43 6.44
C THR A 424 -21.65 -20.93 6.44
N TYR A 425 -20.60 -20.08 6.54
CA TYR A 425 -20.80 -18.63 6.48
C TYR A 425 -21.36 -18.17 5.13
N CYS A 426 -20.91 -18.72 4.02
CA CYS A 426 -21.48 -18.39 2.71
C CYS A 426 -22.98 -18.76 2.61
N ASP A 427 -23.38 -19.91 3.13
CA ASP A 427 -24.76 -20.39 3.07
C ASP A 427 -25.69 -19.61 4.06
N LEU A 428 -25.11 -19.13 5.15
CA LEU A 428 -25.82 -18.26 6.08
C LEU A 428 -26.11 -16.86 5.52
N VAL A 429 -25.35 -16.40 4.51
CA VAL A 429 -25.63 -15.12 3.82
C VAL A 429 -27.00 -15.12 3.17
N ASP A 430 -27.40 -16.19 2.51
CA ASP A 430 -28.73 -16.32 1.90
C ASP A 430 -29.83 -16.35 2.97
N LYS A 431 -29.65 -17.12 4.06
CA LYS A 431 -30.59 -17.12 5.19
C LYS A 431 -30.72 -15.75 5.84
N ALA A 432 -29.61 -15.01 5.99
CA ALA A 432 -29.63 -13.64 6.50
C ALA A 432 -30.43 -12.71 5.58
N MET A 433 -30.29 -12.87 4.24
CA MET A 433 -31.09 -12.09 3.27
C MET A 433 -32.59 -12.21 3.53
N HIS A 434 -33.09 -13.43 3.73
CA HIS A 434 -34.49 -13.68 4.01
C HIS A 434 -34.94 -13.04 5.33
N LEU A 435 -34.09 -13.05 6.38
CA LEU A 435 -34.39 -12.39 7.65
C LEU A 435 -34.42 -10.87 7.49
N VAL A 436 -33.42 -10.29 6.84
CA VAL A 436 -33.36 -8.85 6.57
C VAL A 436 -34.60 -8.40 5.78
N LEU A 437 -34.99 -9.17 4.75
CA LEU A 437 -36.17 -8.86 3.95
C LEU A 437 -37.44 -8.84 4.81
N LYS A 438 -37.61 -9.87 5.63
CA LYS A 438 -38.77 -9.96 6.56
C LYS A 438 -38.81 -8.76 7.50
N ASP A 439 -37.66 -8.42 8.12
CA ASP A 439 -37.58 -7.34 9.09
C ASP A 439 -37.68 -5.96 8.40
N ALA A 440 -37.18 -5.80 7.19
CA ALA A 440 -37.32 -4.62 6.37
C ALA A 440 -38.81 -4.33 6.02
N VAL A 441 -39.56 -5.34 5.63
CA VAL A 441 -41.00 -5.22 5.41
C VAL A 441 -41.73 -4.85 6.71
N ALA A 442 -41.38 -5.51 7.82
CA ALA A 442 -41.95 -5.23 9.13
C ALA A 442 -41.62 -3.81 9.62
N SER A 443 -40.49 -3.24 9.23
CA SER A 443 -40.10 -1.86 9.53
C SER A 443 -40.83 -0.78 8.71
N GLY A 444 -41.61 -1.20 7.71
CA GLY A 444 -42.39 -0.33 6.83
C GLY A 444 -41.69 0.02 5.49
N LEU A 445 -40.57 -0.61 5.15
CA LEU A 445 -40.03 -0.43 3.81
C LEU A 445 -40.94 -1.09 2.77
N GLN A 446 -41.10 -0.42 1.63
CA GLN A 446 -41.99 -0.89 0.55
C GLN A 446 -41.58 -2.26 0.02
N SER A 447 -42.47 -3.21 -0.01
CA SER A 447 -42.31 -4.52 -0.61
C SER A 447 -42.71 -4.46 -2.10
N ASP A 448 -41.84 -3.87 -2.92
CA ASP A 448 -42.07 -3.67 -4.35
C ASP A 448 -41.53 -4.83 -5.22
N GLY A 449 -40.80 -5.76 -4.64
CA GLY A 449 -40.19 -6.88 -5.33
C GLY A 449 -39.04 -6.49 -6.30
N VAL A 450 -38.64 -5.21 -6.33
CA VAL A 450 -37.60 -4.72 -7.23
C VAL A 450 -36.22 -4.98 -6.61
N ALA A 451 -35.38 -5.72 -7.33
CA ALA A 451 -34.04 -6.03 -6.88
C ALA A 451 -33.15 -4.78 -6.90
N TYR A 452 -32.10 -4.79 -6.06
CA TYR A 452 -31.10 -3.71 -6.01
C TYR A 452 -30.48 -3.41 -7.39
N ARG A 453 -30.13 -4.46 -8.15
CA ARG A 453 -29.56 -4.36 -9.50
C ARG A 453 -30.47 -3.68 -10.51
N ASP A 454 -31.77 -3.75 -10.29
CA ASP A 454 -32.80 -3.17 -11.15
C ASP A 454 -33.22 -1.76 -10.70
N GLY A 455 -32.47 -1.18 -9.76
CA GLY A 455 -32.68 0.16 -9.25
C GLY A 455 -33.65 0.25 -8.06
N GLY A 456 -34.03 -0.88 -7.47
CA GLY A 456 -34.89 -0.91 -6.29
C GLY A 456 -34.33 -0.13 -5.10
N LEU A 457 -35.25 0.42 -4.30
CA LEU A 457 -34.98 1.13 -3.04
C LEU A 457 -35.85 0.57 -1.89
N GLY A 458 -36.69 -0.41 -2.17
CA GLY A 458 -37.57 -1.08 -1.21
C GLY A 458 -36.89 -2.14 -0.37
N ALA A 459 -37.69 -2.95 0.31
CA ALA A 459 -37.26 -3.98 1.25
C ALA A 459 -36.35 -5.03 0.58
N ASN A 460 -36.64 -5.42 -0.66
CA ASN A 460 -35.81 -6.37 -1.41
C ASN A 460 -34.41 -5.82 -1.64
N ALA A 461 -34.32 -4.62 -2.19
CA ALA A 461 -33.04 -3.96 -2.47
C ALA A 461 -32.24 -3.67 -1.19
N TYR A 462 -32.91 -3.35 -0.08
CA TYR A 462 -32.26 -3.16 1.21
C TYR A 462 -31.69 -4.48 1.74
N ALA A 463 -32.42 -5.57 1.65
CA ALA A 463 -31.96 -6.90 2.05
C ALA A 463 -30.73 -7.33 1.24
N GLU A 464 -30.75 -7.13 -0.08
CA GLU A 464 -29.60 -7.39 -0.97
C GLU A 464 -28.39 -6.50 -0.63
N ALA A 465 -28.63 -5.25 -0.22
CA ALA A 465 -27.58 -4.33 0.23
C ALA A 465 -26.89 -4.83 1.51
N VAL A 466 -27.63 -5.16 2.57
CA VAL A 466 -27.07 -5.73 3.80
C VAL A 466 -26.32 -7.02 3.50
N THR A 467 -26.93 -7.90 2.70
CA THR A 467 -26.37 -9.19 2.26
C THR A 467 -25.04 -9.03 1.54
N THR A 468 -24.86 -7.96 0.75
CA THR A 468 -23.59 -7.63 0.08
C THR A 468 -22.46 -7.46 1.09
N TYR A 469 -22.67 -6.76 2.19
CA TYR A 469 -21.65 -6.57 3.24
C TYR A 469 -21.38 -7.85 4.03
N LEU A 470 -22.39 -8.66 4.27
CA LEU A 470 -22.23 -9.97 4.92
C LEU A 470 -21.46 -10.95 4.04
N GLY A 471 -21.70 -10.94 2.73
CA GLY A 471 -20.94 -11.72 1.74
C GLY A 471 -19.47 -11.28 1.65
N LEU A 472 -19.21 -9.96 1.64
CA LEU A 472 -17.85 -9.41 1.73
C LEU A 472 -17.15 -9.82 3.03
N THR A 473 -17.88 -9.86 4.16
CA THR A 473 -17.35 -10.30 5.45
C THR A 473 -16.99 -11.79 5.43
N SER A 474 -17.86 -12.64 4.87
CA SER A 474 -17.62 -14.07 4.71
C SER A 474 -16.39 -14.35 3.83
N SER A 475 -16.27 -13.66 2.70
CA SER A 475 -15.08 -13.73 1.84
C SER A 475 -13.81 -13.25 2.54
N LYS A 476 -13.88 -12.18 3.32
CA LYS A 476 -12.76 -11.63 4.10
C LYS A 476 -12.28 -12.61 5.17
N ALA A 477 -13.17 -13.45 5.73
CA ALA A 477 -12.82 -14.48 6.72
C ALA A 477 -11.82 -15.49 6.13
N ALA A 478 -11.87 -15.78 4.83
CA ALA A 478 -10.93 -16.68 4.16
C ALA A 478 -9.45 -16.26 4.29
N ARG A 479 -9.15 -15.01 4.64
CA ARG A 479 -7.77 -14.57 4.92
C ARG A 479 -7.18 -15.12 6.22
N PHE A 480 -8.05 -15.48 7.15
CA PHE A 480 -7.67 -16.01 8.46
C PHE A 480 -7.91 -17.51 8.53
N THR A 481 -8.99 -17.97 7.91
CA THR A 481 -9.45 -19.35 7.86
C THR A 481 -8.82 -20.03 6.63
N THR A 482 -7.50 -20.26 6.66
CA THR A 482 -6.73 -20.86 5.55
C THR A 482 -5.40 -21.42 6.05
N THR A 483 -4.84 -22.41 5.35
CA THR A 483 -3.49 -22.92 5.63
C THR A 483 -2.36 -21.98 5.21
N LEU A 484 -2.68 -20.83 4.64
CA LEU A 484 -1.72 -19.75 4.38
C LEU A 484 -1.52 -18.83 5.58
N ALA A 485 -2.36 -18.93 6.61
CA ALA A 485 -2.22 -18.17 7.85
C ALA A 485 -1.15 -18.79 8.75
N THR A 486 -0.30 -17.95 9.37
CA THR A 486 0.81 -18.41 10.22
C THR A 486 0.73 -17.82 11.62
N TRP A 487 1.48 -18.39 12.54
CA TRP A 487 1.67 -17.84 13.87
C TRP A 487 2.90 -16.92 13.91
N ARG A 488 2.78 -15.77 14.54
CA ARG A 488 3.88 -14.81 14.73
C ARG A 488 4.33 -14.82 16.21
N PRO A 489 5.47 -15.44 16.52
CA PRO A 489 5.97 -15.54 17.89
C PRO A 489 6.33 -14.18 18.53
N ASP A 490 6.79 -13.21 17.73
CA ASP A 490 7.16 -11.86 18.17
C ASP A 490 5.97 -11.06 18.69
N GLU A 491 4.83 -11.17 18.01
CA GLU A 491 3.61 -10.49 18.41
C GLU A 491 2.63 -11.40 19.17
N THR A 492 2.87 -12.70 19.20
CA THR A 492 1.95 -13.75 19.70
C THR A 492 0.56 -13.62 19.12
N LYS A 493 0.49 -13.48 17.79
CA LYS A 493 -0.77 -13.35 17.05
C LYS A 493 -0.73 -14.06 15.71
N LEU A 494 -1.91 -14.24 15.14
CA LEU A 494 -2.11 -14.76 13.79
C LEU A 494 -1.63 -13.76 12.73
N SER A 495 -0.88 -14.25 11.74
CA SER A 495 -0.63 -13.56 10.48
C SER A 495 -1.62 -14.04 9.44
N ARG A 496 -2.29 -13.12 8.81
CA ARG A 496 -3.29 -13.41 7.77
C ARG A 496 -2.63 -13.69 6.41
N ALA A 497 -3.31 -14.43 5.55
CA ALA A 497 -2.90 -14.64 4.16
C ALA A 497 -2.76 -13.30 3.40
N PHE A 498 -1.96 -13.30 2.36
CA PHE A 498 -1.71 -12.14 1.51
C PHE A 498 -1.06 -10.95 2.24
N ALA A 499 -0.13 -11.24 3.17
CA ALA A 499 0.81 -10.21 3.66
C ALA A 499 1.74 -9.73 2.53
N ARG A 500 1.92 -10.55 1.50
CA ARG A 500 2.55 -10.25 0.20
C ARG A 500 1.56 -10.58 -0.91
N ASN A 501 1.85 -10.11 -2.13
CA ASN A 501 1.04 -10.39 -3.33
C ASN A 501 1.47 -11.73 -3.95
N ASP A 502 1.50 -12.79 -3.17
CA ASP A 502 1.93 -14.13 -3.57
C ASP A 502 1.14 -15.22 -2.82
N VAL A 503 1.18 -16.45 -3.34
CA VAL A 503 0.65 -17.66 -2.71
C VAL A 503 1.84 -18.59 -2.42
N PRO A 504 2.57 -18.35 -1.32
CA PRO A 504 3.75 -19.11 -0.97
C PRO A 504 3.36 -20.45 -0.34
N ILE A 505 4.30 -21.42 -0.36
CA ILE A 505 4.15 -22.58 0.50
C ILE A 505 4.32 -22.16 1.97
N THR A 506 3.37 -22.56 2.80
CA THR A 506 3.40 -22.40 4.25
C THR A 506 3.64 -23.76 4.89
N TRP A 507 4.77 -23.91 5.56
CA TRP A 507 5.20 -25.20 6.14
C TRP A 507 4.50 -25.51 7.45
N ASP A 508 4.41 -24.51 8.31
CA ASP A 508 3.70 -24.50 9.57
C ASP A 508 2.63 -23.41 9.51
N PHE A 509 1.39 -23.78 9.79
CA PHE A 509 0.25 -22.87 9.69
C PHE A 509 -0.58 -22.86 10.98
N ALA A 510 -1.32 -21.78 11.15
CA ALA A 510 -2.21 -21.58 12.28
C ALA A 510 -3.67 -21.65 11.82
N GLU A 511 -4.37 -22.66 12.25
CA GLU A 511 -5.80 -22.83 11.99
C GLU A 511 -6.61 -22.06 13.05
N THR A 512 -7.31 -21.02 12.61
CA THR A 512 -8.03 -20.08 13.49
C THR A 512 -9.36 -20.64 13.93
N ASN A 513 -9.74 -20.38 15.19
CA ASN A 513 -11.10 -20.60 15.66
C ASN A 513 -11.97 -19.35 15.34
N PRO A 514 -13.00 -19.46 14.47
CA PRO A 514 -13.86 -18.33 14.09
C PRO A 514 -14.79 -17.87 15.22
N PHE A 515 -14.81 -18.56 16.36
CA PHE A 515 -15.64 -18.28 17.54
C PHE A 515 -14.80 -17.87 18.78
N SER A 516 -13.56 -17.47 18.57
CA SER A 516 -12.61 -17.24 19.67
C SER A 516 -12.69 -15.86 20.31
N GLY A 517 -13.43 -14.93 19.76
CA GLY A 517 -13.43 -13.52 20.19
C GLY A 517 -12.11 -12.78 19.92
N THR A 518 -11.18 -13.35 19.13
CA THR A 518 -9.85 -12.79 18.85
C THR A 518 -9.66 -12.52 17.36
N GLY A 519 -8.43 -12.18 16.91
CA GLY A 519 -8.15 -11.88 15.50
C GLY A 519 -8.51 -13.06 14.57
N GLY A 520 -9.42 -12.84 13.65
CA GLY A 520 -9.98 -13.85 12.74
C GLY A 520 -11.37 -14.35 13.13
N ASP A 521 -11.88 -13.95 14.29
CA ASP A 521 -13.26 -14.16 14.71
C ASP A 521 -14.24 -13.45 13.76
N PHE A 522 -15.34 -14.14 13.41
CA PHE A 522 -16.30 -13.63 12.45
C PHE A 522 -17.04 -12.38 12.95
N LEU A 523 -17.36 -12.30 14.24
CA LEU A 523 -18.02 -11.15 14.84
C LEU A 523 -17.15 -9.89 14.73
N GLY A 524 -15.84 -10.02 15.02
CA GLY A 524 -14.89 -8.91 14.85
C GLY A 524 -14.71 -8.49 13.39
N LEU A 525 -14.86 -9.41 12.43
CA LEU A 525 -14.83 -9.08 11.00
C LEU A 525 -16.08 -8.32 10.57
N ALA A 526 -17.27 -8.70 11.07
CA ALA A 526 -18.55 -8.01 10.82
C ALA A 526 -18.53 -6.59 11.41
N GLU A 527 -18.06 -6.43 12.65
CA GLU A 527 -17.86 -5.11 13.27
C GLU A 527 -16.91 -4.23 12.46
N GLY A 528 -15.81 -4.81 11.98
CA GLY A 528 -14.87 -4.09 11.11
C GLY A 528 -15.50 -3.64 9.78
N THR A 529 -16.43 -4.40 9.23
CA THR A 529 -17.19 -4.05 8.01
C THR A 529 -18.19 -2.92 8.30
N ALA A 530 -18.92 -3.00 9.39
CA ALA A 530 -19.86 -1.98 9.84
C ALA A 530 -19.17 -0.64 10.14
N SER A 531 -18.00 -0.69 10.81
CA SER A 531 -17.20 0.51 11.10
C SER A 531 -16.70 1.22 9.84
N VAL A 532 -16.50 0.52 8.72
CA VAL A 532 -16.19 1.17 7.43
C VAL A 532 -17.38 1.97 6.92
N LEU A 533 -18.60 1.44 7.02
CA LEU A 533 -19.83 2.12 6.58
C LEU A 533 -20.05 3.46 7.27
N GLU A 534 -19.59 3.61 8.49
CA GLU A 534 -19.69 4.88 9.24
C GLU A 534 -18.73 5.96 8.70
N ASN A 535 -17.72 5.58 7.95
CA ASN A 535 -16.65 6.45 7.44
C ASN A 535 -16.70 6.69 5.92
N VAL A 536 -17.60 6.02 5.19
CA VAL A 536 -17.78 6.28 3.76
C VAL A 536 -18.80 7.41 3.53
N PRO A 537 -18.65 8.22 2.46
CA PRO A 537 -19.63 9.24 2.11
C PRO A 537 -20.94 8.59 1.66
N ALA A 538 -22.05 9.23 2.01
CA ALA A 538 -23.38 8.81 1.60
C ALA A 538 -24.07 9.83 0.67
N ARG A 539 -23.30 10.69 0.04
CA ARG A 539 -23.68 11.70 -0.97
C ARG A 539 -22.43 12.14 -1.73
N PRO A 540 -22.57 12.57 -3.02
CA PRO A 540 -23.71 12.34 -3.93
C PRO A 540 -23.81 10.85 -4.33
N GLN A 541 -24.65 10.55 -5.34
CA GLN A 541 -24.79 9.19 -5.87
C GLN A 541 -23.48 8.70 -6.50
N GLY A 542 -23.30 7.40 -6.48
CA GLY A 542 -22.21 6.69 -7.15
C GLY A 542 -22.71 5.45 -7.86
N ALA A 543 -21.91 4.94 -8.79
CA ALA A 543 -22.17 3.68 -9.48
C ALA A 543 -20.85 2.94 -9.77
N ALA A 544 -20.92 1.61 -9.74
CA ALA A 544 -19.78 0.76 -10.06
C ALA A 544 -20.18 -0.36 -11.04
N ASN A 545 -19.45 -0.48 -12.14
CA ASN A 545 -19.77 -1.42 -13.22
C ASN A 545 -18.55 -2.24 -13.63
N GLN A 546 -18.80 -3.51 -14.03
CA GLN A 546 -17.76 -4.32 -14.65
C GLN A 546 -17.60 -3.87 -16.11
N GLN A 547 -16.43 -3.36 -16.45
CA GLN A 547 -16.13 -2.86 -17.77
C GLN A 547 -14.65 -2.94 -18.09
N ASN A 548 -14.32 -3.31 -19.33
CA ASN A 548 -12.97 -3.22 -19.85
C ASN A 548 -12.66 -1.77 -20.22
N ALA A 549 -11.63 -1.18 -19.64
CA ALA A 549 -11.21 0.21 -19.89
C ALA A 549 -10.82 0.48 -21.36
N ALA A 550 -10.47 -0.57 -22.12
CA ALA A 550 -10.15 -0.49 -23.53
C ALA A 550 -11.38 -0.66 -24.46
N ALA A 551 -12.59 -0.84 -23.93
CA ALA A 551 -13.77 -1.26 -24.72
C ALA A 551 -14.58 -0.14 -25.39
N GLY A 552 -14.13 1.12 -25.38
CA GLY A 552 -14.77 2.18 -26.16
C GLY A 552 -15.35 3.33 -25.34
N PRO A 553 -15.96 4.33 -26.02
CA PRO A 553 -16.34 5.61 -25.42
C PRO A 553 -17.53 5.48 -24.47
N MET A 554 -17.61 6.43 -23.53
CA MET A 554 -18.77 6.68 -22.68
C MET A 554 -19.61 7.81 -23.27
N ASP A 555 -20.88 7.83 -22.92
CA ASP A 555 -21.81 8.83 -23.46
C ASP A 555 -21.59 10.24 -22.90
N ASP A 556 -21.06 10.33 -21.66
CA ASP A 556 -20.87 11.61 -20.94
C ASP A 556 -19.39 11.95 -20.71
N LEU A 557 -19.06 13.24 -20.79
CA LEU A 557 -17.73 13.75 -20.47
C LEU A 557 -17.56 13.89 -18.95
N ARG A 558 -16.49 13.30 -18.41
CA ARG A 558 -16.26 13.17 -16.97
C ARG A 558 -14.89 13.71 -16.54
N VAL A 559 -14.78 14.07 -15.26
CA VAL A 559 -13.49 14.29 -14.60
C VAL A 559 -12.82 12.94 -14.41
N VAL A 560 -11.60 12.79 -14.90
CA VAL A 560 -10.88 11.50 -14.84
C VAL A 560 -9.67 11.62 -13.95
N SER A 561 -9.59 10.71 -12.97
CA SER A 561 -8.38 10.43 -12.21
C SER A 561 -8.27 8.92 -12.05
N THR A 562 -7.13 8.31 -12.42
CA THR A 562 -7.05 6.85 -12.54
C THR A 562 -5.66 6.31 -12.24
N ASP A 563 -5.61 5.03 -11.82
CA ASP A 563 -4.40 4.28 -11.49
C ASP A 563 -4.37 2.98 -12.32
N PRO A 564 -3.92 3.06 -13.59
CA PRO A 564 -3.90 1.90 -14.47
C PRO A 564 -2.90 0.82 -13.98
N PRO A 565 -3.08 -0.45 -14.38
CA PRO A 565 -2.13 -1.51 -14.05
C PRO A 565 -0.75 -1.22 -14.65
N TYR A 566 0.30 -1.64 -13.93
CA TYR A 566 1.69 -1.46 -14.34
C TYR A 566 2.16 -2.63 -15.20
N PHE A 567 3.12 -2.38 -16.08
CA PHE A 567 3.54 -3.27 -17.16
C PHE A 567 3.72 -4.76 -16.77
N ASP A 568 4.60 -5.08 -15.83
CA ASP A 568 4.95 -6.44 -15.43
C ASP A 568 4.57 -6.76 -13.98
N ASN A 569 3.52 -6.11 -13.50
CA ASN A 569 3.13 -6.19 -12.10
C ASN A 569 2.26 -7.43 -11.81
N VAL A 570 1.64 -7.42 -10.66
CA VAL A 570 0.85 -8.53 -10.13
C VAL A 570 -0.39 -8.79 -11.00
N GLY A 571 -0.62 -10.03 -11.41
CA GLY A 571 -1.89 -10.47 -12.00
C GLY A 571 -3.00 -10.46 -10.93
N TYR A 572 -3.73 -9.37 -10.83
CA TYR A 572 -4.79 -9.22 -9.82
C TYR A 572 -5.93 -10.20 -10.04
N ALA A 573 -6.22 -10.55 -11.29
CA ALA A 573 -7.25 -11.53 -11.63
C ALA A 573 -6.93 -12.91 -11.06
N ASP A 574 -5.67 -13.36 -11.12
CA ASP A 574 -5.26 -14.64 -10.56
C ASP A 574 -5.38 -14.66 -9.03
N LEU A 575 -4.96 -13.60 -8.36
CA LEU A 575 -5.08 -13.49 -6.90
C LEU A 575 -6.53 -13.34 -6.44
N SER A 576 -7.36 -12.66 -7.23
CA SER A 576 -8.75 -12.38 -6.89
C SER A 576 -9.62 -13.63 -6.90
N ASP A 577 -9.27 -14.66 -7.67
CA ASP A 577 -9.99 -15.94 -7.66
C ASP A 577 -10.11 -16.54 -6.27
N TYR A 578 -9.11 -16.34 -5.42
CA TYR A 578 -9.14 -16.80 -4.03
C TYR A 578 -10.36 -16.29 -3.24
N PHE A 579 -10.76 -15.05 -3.51
CA PHE A 579 -11.94 -14.44 -2.88
C PHE A 579 -13.20 -14.64 -3.72
N TYR A 580 -13.05 -14.62 -5.03
CA TYR A 580 -14.13 -14.71 -5.98
C TYR A 580 -14.97 -15.99 -5.81
N VAL A 581 -14.34 -17.12 -5.52
CA VAL A 581 -15.04 -18.40 -5.32
C VAL A 581 -16.03 -18.35 -4.15
N TRP A 582 -15.72 -17.65 -3.08
CA TRP A 582 -16.57 -17.45 -1.91
C TRP A 582 -17.64 -16.38 -2.17
N LEU A 583 -17.28 -15.27 -2.79
CA LEU A 583 -18.22 -14.21 -3.18
C LEU A 583 -19.26 -14.74 -4.18
N ARG A 584 -18.82 -15.52 -5.16
CA ARG A 584 -19.71 -16.15 -6.13
C ARG A 584 -20.71 -17.10 -5.45
N ARG A 585 -20.29 -17.89 -4.45
CA ARG A 585 -21.18 -18.77 -3.70
C ARG A 585 -22.25 -17.99 -2.93
N SER A 586 -21.86 -16.88 -2.30
CA SER A 586 -22.75 -16.13 -1.41
C SER A 586 -23.58 -15.04 -2.10
N LEU A 587 -23.13 -14.49 -3.25
CA LEU A 587 -23.73 -13.29 -3.86
C LEU A 587 -24.15 -13.44 -5.32
N ARG A 588 -24.06 -14.64 -5.90
CA ARG A 588 -24.42 -14.84 -7.31
C ARG A 588 -25.87 -14.46 -7.61
N ASP A 589 -26.77 -14.71 -6.70
CA ASP A 589 -28.21 -14.43 -6.91
C ASP A 589 -28.51 -12.93 -6.78
N VAL A 590 -27.73 -12.21 -5.97
CA VAL A 590 -27.80 -10.74 -5.86
C VAL A 590 -27.19 -10.07 -7.11
N PHE A 591 -26.04 -10.54 -7.58
CA PHE A 591 -25.30 -9.97 -8.72
C PHE A 591 -24.99 -11.04 -9.78
N PRO A 592 -25.98 -11.61 -10.47
CA PRO A 592 -25.78 -12.73 -11.38
C PRO A 592 -24.86 -12.41 -12.57
N SER A 593 -24.89 -11.19 -13.11
CA SER A 593 -23.99 -10.77 -14.18
C SER A 593 -22.53 -10.67 -13.72
N LEU A 594 -22.29 -10.17 -12.52
CA LEU A 594 -20.96 -9.99 -11.94
C LEU A 594 -20.29 -11.34 -11.61
N PHE A 595 -21.09 -12.33 -11.21
CA PHE A 595 -20.64 -13.66 -10.84
C PHE A 595 -21.02 -14.76 -11.86
N ALA A 596 -21.22 -14.38 -13.14
CA ALA A 596 -21.60 -15.28 -14.21
C ALA A 596 -20.51 -16.32 -14.54
N THR A 597 -19.24 -15.91 -14.52
CA THR A 597 -18.10 -16.77 -14.84
C THR A 597 -17.68 -17.63 -13.63
N VAL A 598 -16.94 -18.73 -13.88
CA VAL A 598 -16.42 -19.61 -12.82
C VAL A 598 -15.23 -18.97 -12.11
N THR A 599 -14.44 -18.18 -12.84
CA THR A 599 -13.26 -17.45 -12.34
C THR A 599 -13.33 -16.00 -12.79
N VAL A 600 -12.50 -15.16 -12.19
CA VAL A 600 -12.31 -13.77 -12.61
C VAL A 600 -11.84 -13.71 -14.07
N PRO A 601 -12.37 -12.79 -14.91
CA PRO A 601 -11.87 -12.60 -16.26
C PRO A 601 -10.37 -12.25 -16.28
N LYS A 602 -9.59 -12.93 -17.12
CA LYS A 602 -8.13 -12.81 -17.17
C LYS A 602 -7.59 -12.41 -18.54
N ALA A 603 -8.32 -12.76 -19.61
CA ALA A 603 -7.84 -12.56 -20.98
C ALA A 603 -7.61 -11.08 -21.33
N ASP A 604 -8.47 -10.22 -20.80
CA ASP A 604 -8.46 -8.77 -21.07
C ASP A 604 -7.75 -7.96 -19.97
N GLU A 605 -7.20 -8.61 -18.94
CA GLU A 605 -6.44 -7.94 -17.89
C GLU A 605 -5.16 -7.34 -18.48
N LEU A 606 -5.01 -6.02 -18.41
CA LEU A 606 -3.88 -5.28 -19.00
C LEU A 606 -2.61 -5.44 -18.14
N VAL A 607 -2.08 -6.66 -18.09
CA VAL A 607 -0.81 -7.01 -17.44
C VAL A 607 0.01 -7.86 -18.41
N ALA A 608 1.28 -7.51 -18.61
CA ALA A 608 2.18 -8.28 -19.46
C ALA A 608 2.60 -9.58 -18.78
N THR A 609 1.83 -10.65 -18.97
CA THR A 609 2.07 -11.98 -18.43
C THR A 609 2.56 -12.92 -19.52
N PRO A 610 3.88 -13.20 -19.65
CA PRO A 610 4.43 -14.01 -20.74
C PRO A 610 3.78 -15.38 -20.89
N ALA A 611 3.54 -16.06 -19.76
CA ALA A 611 2.94 -17.39 -19.76
C ALA A 611 1.48 -17.42 -20.27
N ARG A 612 0.78 -16.29 -20.25
CA ARG A 612 -0.60 -16.16 -20.74
C ARG A 612 -0.66 -15.77 -22.21
N HIS A 613 0.32 -15.01 -22.67
CA HIS A 613 0.31 -14.41 -24.03
C HIS A 613 1.28 -15.07 -25.01
N GLY A 614 1.90 -16.20 -24.64
CA GLY A 614 2.76 -16.96 -25.57
C GLY A 614 4.23 -16.52 -25.61
N GLY A 615 4.63 -15.55 -24.77
CA GLY A 615 6.01 -15.05 -24.68
C GLY A 615 6.09 -13.62 -24.18
N SER A 616 7.32 -13.15 -23.93
CA SER A 616 7.53 -11.78 -23.41
C SER A 616 7.17 -10.70 -24.44
N THR A 617 7.48 -10.93 -25.72
CA THR A 617 7.22 -9.99 -26.80
C THR A 617 5.71 -9.83 -27.06
N GLU A 618 4.98 -10.94 -27.05
CA GLU A 618 3.53 -10.97 -27.25
C GLU A 618 2.80 -10.34 -26.05
N ALA A 619 3.29 -10.59 -24.84
CA ALA A 619 2.76 -9.97 -23.63
C ALA A 619 2.95 -8.45 -23.63
N GLU A 620 4.12 -7.98 -24.05
CA GLU A 620 4.41 -6.55 -24.22
C GLU A 620 3.49 -5.93 -25.28
N ALA A 621 3.38 -6.54 -26.45
CA ALA A 621 2.50 -6.06 -27.52
C ALA A 621 1.03 -5.98 -27.10
N PHE A 622 0.54 -6.98 -26.34
CA PHE A 622 -0.80 -6.98 -25.77
C PHE A 622 -1.02 -5.80 -24.81
N PHE A 623 -0.09 -5.63 -23.86
CA PHE A 623 -0.17 -4.53 -22.88
C PHE A 623 -0.20 -3.17 -23.58
N LEU A 624 0.72 -2.96 -24.55
CA LEU A 624 0.83 -1.72 -25.32
C LEU A 624 -0.44 -1.38 -26.09
N ALA A 625 -0.95 -2.35 -26.82
CA ALA A 625 -2.16 -2.15 -27.64
C ALA A 625 -3.38 -1.85 -26.76
N GLY A 626 -3.53 -2.57 -25.64
CA GLY A 626 -4.64 -2.36 -24.71
C GLY A 626 -4.53 -1.01 -23.98
N MET A 627 -3.33 -0.66 -23.51
CA MET A 627 -3.09 0.62 -22.83
C MET A 627 -3.30 1.81 -23.77
N ALA A 628 -2.83 1.72 -25.01
CA ALA A 628 -3.05 2.76 -26.00
C ALA A 628 -4.56 2.99 -26.27
N LYS A 629 -5.36 1.92 -26.35
CA LYS A 629 -6.82 2.02 -26.48
C LYS A 629 -7.46 2.67 -25.26
N ALA A 630 -7.05 2.26 -24.06
CA ALA A 630 -7.55 2.84 -22.81
C ALA A 630 -7.22 4.33 -22.71
N MET A 631 -5.98 4.74 -22.98
CA MET A 631 -5.57 6.15 -22.97
C MET A 631 -6.29 6.97 -24.04
N HIS A 632 -6.50 6.42 -25.24
CA HIS A 632 -7.29 7.07 -26.28
C HIS A 632 -8.75 7.28 -25.83
N GLY A 633 -9.35 6.27 -25.21
CA GLY A 633 -10.66 6.40 -24.58
C GLY A 633 -10.68 7.57 -23.58
N LEU A 634 -9.74 7.61 -22.62
CA LEU A 634 -9.64 8.72 -21.66
C LEU A 634 -9.58 10.10 -22.33
N ALA A 635 -8.86 10.24 -23.45
CA ALA A 635 -8.79 11.49 -24.18
C ALA A 635 -10.13 11.89 -24.82
N LEU A 636 -10.98 10.92 -25.16
CA LEU A 636 -12.29 11.16 -25.78
C LEU A 636 -13.35 11.57 -24.74
N TRP A 637 -13.40 10.88 -23.59
CA TRP A 637 -14.48 11.11 -22.61
C TRP A 637 -14.07 11.97 -21.41
N SER A 638 -12.81 12.45 -21.33
CA SER A 638 -12.43 13.40 -20.29
C SER A 638 -13.02 14.78 -20.53
N HIS A 639 -13.50 15.41 -19.46
CA HIS A 639 -14.06 16.76 -19.51
C HIS A 639 -12.94 17.78 -19.86
N PRO A 640 -13.07 18.54 -20.93
CA PRO A 640 -11.98 19.33 -21.47
C PRO A 640 -11.51 20.48 -20.56
N ALA A 641 -12.36 20.98 -19.64
CA ALA A 641 -12.00 22.05 -18.74
C ALA A 641 -11.15 21.59 -17.54
N VAL A 642 -11.08 20.28 -17.29
CA VAL A 642 -10.38 19.70 -16.13
C VAL A 642 -9.24 18.82 -16.65
N PRO A 643 -8.00 18.93 -16.11
CA PRO A 643 -6.93 18.02 -16.51
C PRO A 643 -7.26 16.58 -16.06
N VAL A 644 -6.75 15.60 -16.79
CA VAL A 644 -6.75 14.18 -16.41
C VAL A 644 -5.57 13.91 -15.49
N THR A 645 -5.75 13.17 -14.41
CA THR A 645 -4.65 12.71 -13.56
C THR A 645 -4.47 11.22 -13.66
N ILE A 646 -3.23 10.76 -13.89
CA ILE A 646 -2.90 9.36 -14.06
C ILE A 646 -1.78 9.01 -13.08
N TYR A 647 -2.02 8.03 -12.20
CA TYR A 647 -1.02 7.54 -11.27
C TYR A 647 -0.20 6.44 -11.93
N TYR A 648 1.10 6.53 -11.82
CA TYR A 648 1.99 5.49 -12.33
C TYR A 648 3.23 5.34 -11.45
N ALA A 649 3.66 4.11 -11.20
CA ALA A 649 4.94 3.83 -10.58
C ALA A 649 5.63 2.70 -11.37
N PHE A 650 6.94 2.82 -11.57
CA PHE A 650 7.70 1.76 -12.21
C PHE A 650 8.86 1.32 -11.31
N LYS A 651 9.28 0.09 -11.45
CA LYS A 651 10.54 -0.39 -10.86
C LYS A 651 11.65 -0.17 -11.87
N GLN A 652 12.72 0.47 -11.41
CA GLN A 652 13.98 0.34 -12.14
C GLN A 652 14.41 -1.13 -12.00
N SER A 653 14.34 -1.91 -13.07
CA SER A 653 14.87 -3.27 -13.06
C SER A 653 16.39 -3.17 -12.87
N GLU A 654 16.93 -3.96 -11.94
CA GLU A 654 18.36 -4.22 -11.85
C GLU A 654 18.79 -4.94 -13.14
N SER A 655 19.08 -4.19 -14.18
CA SER A 655 19.70 -4.75 -15.38
C SER A 655 21.19 -4.96 -15.12
N ASN A 656 21.59 -6.20 -14.93
CA ASN A 656 22.95 -6.62 -15.10
C ASN A 656 23.32 -6.47 -16.60
N GLY A 657 23.92 -5.36 -16.98
CA GLY A 657 24.38 -5.17 -18.35
C GLY A 657 24.74 -3.72 -18.66
N ASP A 658 25.92 -3.56 -19.17
CA ASP A 658 26.54 -2.36 -19.70
C ASP A 658 25.61 -1.61 -20.68
N GLN A 659 25.58 -0.27 -20.59
CA GLN A 659 24.84 0.70 -21.39
C GLN A 659 23.37 0.92 -21.02
N GLY A 660 23.09 2.06 -20.40
CA GLY A 660 21.87 2.90 -20.37
C GLY A 660 20.53 2.31 -20.81
N VAL A 661 20.11 1.16 -20.29
CA VAL A 661 18.79 0.61 -20.59
C VAL A 661 17.76 1.40 -19.79
N VAL A 662 17.16 2.38 -20.46
CA VAL A 662 15.93 3.05 -19.98
C VAL A 662 14.84 1.99 -19.86
N ASN A 663 14.02 2.08 -18.84
CA ASN A 663 13.04 1.07 -18.49
C ASN A 663 11.90 1.01 -19.54
N THR A 664 11.85 -0.04 -20.34
CA THR A 664 10.89 -0.21 -21.45
C THR A 664 9.44 0.02 -21.04
N GLY A 665 9.01 -0.36 -19.82
CA GLY A 665 7.63 -0.20 -19.36
C GLY A 665 7.20 1.25 -19.16
N TRP A 666 8.10 2.15 -18.71
CA TRP A 666 7.79 3.57 -18.52
C TRP A 666 7.72 4.33 -19.86
N GLU A 667 8.71 4.11 -20.71
CA GLU A 667 8.73 4.68 -22.07
C GLU A 667 7.48 4.34 -22.84
N THR A 668 7.13 3.08 -22.79
CA THR A 668 5.96 2.49 -23.43
C THR A 668 4.65 3.10 -22.93
N PHE A 669 4.53 3.28 -21.62
CA PHE A 669 3.36 3.92 -21.03
C PHE A 669 3.25 5.40 -21.43
N LEU A 670 4.34 6.17 -21.35
CA LEU A 670 4.36 7.56 -21.79
C LEU A 670 4.05 7.70 -23.29
N ASP A 671 4.57 6.80 -24.12
CA ASP A 671 4.27 6.79 -25.56
C ASP A 671 2.77 6.58 -25.81
N ALA A 672 2.13 5.66 -25.06
CA ALA A 672 0.68 5.48 -25.15
C ALA A 672 -0.12 6.73 -24.76
N VAL A 673 0.29 7.44 -23.69
CA VAL A 673 -0.33 8.70 -23.25
C VAL A 673 -0.18 9.80 -24.30
N ILE A 674 1.01 9.94 -24.89
CA ILE A 674 1.30 10.98 -25.89
C ILE A 674 0.58 10.70 -27.22
N ARG A 675 0.57 9.44 -27.67
CA ARG A 675 -0.18 9.03 -28.88
C ARG A 675 -1.68 9.17 -28.73
N ALA A 676 -2.19 9.05 -27.52
CA ALA A 676 -3.60 9.34 -27.23
C ALA A 676 -3.95 10.83 -27.35
N GLY A 677 -2.98 11.71 -27.63
CA GLY A 677 -3.17 13.13 -27.83
C GLY A 677 -3.08 13.97 -26.55
N PHE A 678 -2.52 13.42 -25.48
CA PHE A 678 -2.25 14.18 -24.26
C PHE A 678 -0.91 14.94 -24.31
N SER A 679 -0.89 16.07 -23.60
CA SER A 679 0.32 16.77 -23.15
C SER A 679 0.41 16.71 -21.63
N VAL A 680 1.59 16.53 -21.09
CA VAL A 680 1.83 16.55 -19.66
C VAL A 680 1.93 18.00 -19.22
N SER A 681 1.11 18.44 -18.27
CA SER A 681 1.12 19.81 -17.73
C SER A 681 1.71 19.90 -16.32
N GLY A 682 1.96 18.77 -15.66
CA GLY A 682 2.59 18.69 -14.36
C GLY A 682 2.82 17.25 -13.92
N THR A 683 3.69 17.06 -12.93
CA THR A 683 3.91 15.76 -12.28
C THR A 683 4.17 15.94 -10.81
N TRP A 684 3.64 15.00 -10.00
CA TRP A 684 3.76 15.07 -8.56
C TRP A 684 4.11 13.69 -7.98
N PRO A 685 5.22 13.58 -7.26
CA PRO A 685 5.54 12.35 -6.52
C PRO A 685 4.70 12.30 -5.24
N VAL A 686 3.84 11.30 -5.16
CA VAL A 686 2.98 11.07 -4.00
C VAL A 686 3.38 9.77 -3.34
N ARG A 687 3.64 9.80 -2.03
CA ARG A 687 4.08 8.64 -1.27
C ARG A 687 2.99 7.58 -1.19
N THR A 688 3.28 6.40 -1.72
CA THR A 688 2.33 5.28 -1.77
C THR A 688 2.76 4.10 -0.91
N GLU A 689 4.02 4.08 -0.39
CA GLU A 689 4.57 2.97 0.38
C GLU A 689 4.79 3.32 1.86
N GLY A 690 4.62 2.32 2.75
CA GLY A 690 4.83 2.47 4.20
C GLY A 690 6.31 2.44 4.59
N LYS A 691 6.68 3.12 5.69
CA LYS A 691 8.06 3.15 6.26
C LYS A 691 8.58 1.74 6.64
N THR A 692 7.71 0.78 6.92
CA THR A 692 8.04 -0.56 7.44
C THR A 692 8.09 -1.67 6.38
N ARG A 693 8.17 -1.34 5.09
CA ARG A 693 8.25 -2.34 4.05
C ARG A 693 9.61 -3.06 4.12
N MET A 694 9.61 -4.40 4.33
CA MET A 694 10.85 -5.19 4.45
C MET A 694 11.79 -5.05 3.26
N ARG A 695 11.28 -4.84 2.05
CA ARG A 695 12.09 -4.54 0.86
C ARG A 695 12.68 -3.13 0.84
N GLY A 696 12.04 -2.17 1.50
CA GLY A 696 12.54 -0.80 1.61
C GLY A 696 13.64 -0.60 2.65
N MET A 697 13.80 -1.55 3.57
CA MET A 697 14.86 -1.52 4.60
C MET A 697 16.20 -2.10 4.12
N SER A 698 16.20 -2.82 3.00
CA SER A 698 17.39 -3.49 2.45
C SER A 698 17.66 -3.21 0.96
N SER A 699 16.85 -2.37 0.31
CA SER A 699 17.01 -2.01 -1.10
C SER A 699 16.47 -0.60 -1.37
N ASN A 700 17.02 0.09 -2.37
CA ASN A 700 16.53 1.36 -2.91
C ASN A 700 15.20 1.18 -3.67
N ALA A 701 14.13 0.75 -2.96
CA ALA A 701 12.81 0.59 -3.55
C ALA A 701 12.10 1.95 -3.57
N LEU A 702 11.46 2.28 -4.70
CA LEU A 702 10.64 3.48 -4.86
C LEU A 702 9.59 3.59 -3.75
N ALA A 703 9.51 4.75 -3.13
CA ALA A 703 8.58 5.06 -2.06
C ALA A 703 7.32 5.77 -2.57
N SER A 704 7.36 6.33 -3.77
CA SER A 704 6.32 7.19 -4.33
C SER A 704 5.81 6.67 -5.68
N SER A 705 4.57 7.00 -6.00
CA SER A 705 4.02 6.95 -7.36
C SER A 705 4.00 8.36 -7.93
N ILE A 706 4.21 8.48 -9.24
CA ILE A 706 4.10 9.76 -9.93
C ILE A 706 2.67 9.97 -10.38
N VAL A 707 2.10 11.12 -10.08
CA VAL A 707 0.83 11.59 -10.64
C VAL A 707 1.15 12.43 -11.86
N LEU A 708 0.83 11.93 -13.05
CA LEU A 708 0.89 12.68 -14.29
C LEU A 708 -0.38 13.53 -14.41
N VAL A 709 -0.20 14.82 -14.66
CA VAL A 709 -1.28 15.76 -14.94
C VAL A 709 -1.30 15.99 -16.43
N CYS A 710 -2.38 15.60 -17.09
CA CYS A 710 -2.48 15.56 -18.55
C CYS A 710 -3.62 16.46 -19.05
N ARG A 711 -3.36 17.18 -20.12
CA ARG A 711 -4.41 17.86 -20.90
C ARG A 711 -4.40 17.40 -22.33
N LYS A 712 -5.54 17.45 -22.98
CA LYS A 712 -5.60 17.22 -24.42
C LYS A 712 -4.73 18.25 -25.11
N ARG A 713 -3.76 17.80 -25.90
CA ARG A 713 -2.87 18.68 -26.66
C ARG A 713 -3.67 19.43 -27.72
N PRO A 714 -3.44 20.73 -27.90
CA PRO A 714 -4.10 21.50 -28.96
C PRO A 714 -3.76 20.95 -30.36
N ASP A 715 -4.76 20.89 -31.26
CA ASP A 715 -4.57 20.38 -32.61
C ASP A 715 -3.56 21.23 -33.43
N ASN A 716 -3.38 22.51 -33.05
CA ASN A 716 -2.45 23.46 -33.64
C ASN A 716 -1.12 23.55 -32.88
N ALA A 717 -0.73 22.55 -32.09
CA ALA A 717 0.55 22.54 -31.39
C ALA A 717 1.72 22.68 -32.40
N SER A 718 2.70 23.52 -32.04
CA SER A 718 3.87 23.77 -32.88
C SER A 718 4.81 22.58 -32.95
N THR A 719 5.58 22.50 -34.04
CA THR A 719 6.74 21.60 -34.11
C THR A 719 7.98 22.36 -33.64
N ALA A 720 8.89 21.68 -32.93
CA ALA A 720 10.14 22.25 -32.51
C ALA A 720 11.32 21.45 -33.06
N THR A 721 12.47 22.10 -33.21
CA THR A 721 13.75 21.41 -33.42
C THR A 721 14.31 20.86 -32.10
N ARG A 722 15.21 19.88 -32.18
CA ARG A 722 15.94 19.39 -31.00
C ARG A 722 16.62 20.53 -30.22
N ARG A 723 17.15 21.54 -30.91
CA ARG A 723 17.81 22.70 -30.29
C ARG A 723 16.83 23.53 -29.48
N GLU A 724 15.69 23.86 -30.02
CA GLU A 724 14.64 24.62 -29.32
C GLU A 724 14.12 23.85 -28.11
N PHE A 725 13.94 22.55 -28.26
CA PHE A 725 13.55 21.68 -27.14
C PHE A 725 14.57 21.70 -26.01
N VAL A 726 15.86 21.54 -26.31
CA VAL A 726 16.94 21.56 -25.32
C VAL A 726 17.04 22.92 -24.62
N GLN A 727 16.91 24.04 -25.34
CA GLN A 727 16.92 25.37 -24.76
C GLN A 727 15.73 25.59 -23.81
N ALA A 728 14.53 25.17 -24.18
CA ALA A 728 13.37 25.24 -23.33
C ALA A 728 13.52 24.33 -22.09
N LEU A 729 14.11 23.16 -22.26
CA LEU A 729 14.38 22.23 -21.17
C LEU A 729 15.37 22.80 -20.15
N GLU A 730 16.47 23.41 -20.59
CA GLU A 730 17.46 24.08 -19.74
C GLU A 730 16.85 25.24 -18.94
N ALA A 731 15.99 26.02 -19.54
CA ALA A 731 15.34 27.13 -18.88
C ALA A 731 14.32 26.71 -17.80
N GLU A 732 13.62 25.58 -17.98
CA GLU A 732 12.49 25.17 -17.15
C GLU A 732 12.85 24.08 -16.13
N LEU A 733 13.85 23.23 -16.41
CA LEU A 733 14.19 22.09 -15.55
C LEU A 733 14.84 22.52 -14.23
N ALA A 734 15.73 23.54 -14.25
CA ALA A 734 16.43 23.97 -13.06
C ALA A 734 15.48 24.56 -11.98
N PRO A 735 14.55 25.48 -12.30
CA PRO A 735 13.55 25.93 -11.34
C PRO A 735 12.65 24.80 -10.83
N ALA A 736 12.24 23.89 -11.72
CA ALA A 736 11.37 22.78 -11.35
C ALA A 736 12.09 21.82 -10.37
N LEU A 737 13.38 21.56 -10.57
CA LEU A 737 14.17 20.71 -9.69
C LEU A 737 14.31 21.32 -8.29
N ARG A 738 14.56 22.61 -8.18
CA ARG A 738 14.61 23.31 -6.89
C ARG A 738 13.28 23.16 -6.13
N ASN A 739 12.17 23.40 -6.80
CA ASN A 739 10.84 23.23 -6.18
C ASN A 739 10.59 21.79 -5.69
N LEU A 740 11.08 20.78 -6.41
CA LEU A 740 10.99 19.39 -5.98
C LEU A 740 11.84 19.08 -4.74
N GLN A 741 13.06 19.65 -4.68
CA GLN A 741 13.97 19.50 -3.53
C GLN A 741 13.42 20.25 -2.30
N GLU A 742 12.90 21.46 -2.47
CA GLU A 742 12.22 22.22 -1.41
C GLU A 742 10.98 21.49 -0.90
N GLY A 743 10.27 20.77 -1.76
CA GLY A 743 9.14 19.92 -1.42
C GLY A 743 9.51 18.60 -0.70
N ASN A 744 10.77 18.41 -0.29
CA ASN A 744 11.28 17.23 0.42
C ASN A 744 11.00 15.91 -0.28
N ILE A 745 11.13 15.87 -1.61
CA ILE A 745 11.04 14.65 -2.39
C ILE A 745 12.18 13.71 -2.01
N ALA A 746 11.90 12.43 -1.81
CA ALA A 746 12.98 11.49 -1.52
C ALA A 746 13.99 11.43 -2.69
N PRO A 747 15.31 11.39 -2.42
CA PRO A 747 16.32 11.32 -3.48
C PRO A 747 16.11 10.17 -4.47
N VAL A 748 15.64 9.03 -3.99
CA VAL A 748 15.29 7.88 -4.84
C VAL A 748 14.18 8.19 -5.84
N ASP A 749 13.29 9.12 -5.52
CA ASP A 749 12.15 9.52 -6.36
C ASP A 749 12.46 10.77 -7.21
N LEU A 750 13.56 11.50 -6.90
CA LEU A 750 13.86 12.79 -7.51
C LEU A 750 14.07 12.72 -9.03
N ALA A 751 14.82 11.73 -9.49
CA ALA A 751 15.05 11.54 -10.93
C ALA A 751 13.74 11.31 -11.68
N GLN A 752 12.83 10.52 -11.10
CA GLN A 752 11.51 10.27 -11.69
C GLN A 752 10.60 11.51 -11.64
N ALA A 753 10.62 12.23 -10.53
CA ALA A 753 9.85 13.45 -10.38
C ALA A 753 10.32 14.53 -11.39
N ALA A 754 11.63 14.62 -11.64
CA ALA A 754 12.22 15.55 -12.58
C ALA A 754 11.95 15.21 -14.07
N ILE A 755 11.66 13.95 -14.38
CA ILE A 755 11.20 13.56 -15.73
C ILE A 755 9.92 14.33 -16.11
N GLY A 756 9.04 14.60 -15.17
CA GLY A 756 7.77 15.27 -15.44
C GLY A 756 7.91 16.65 -16.03
N PRO A 757 8.62 17.59 -15.40
CA PRO A 757 8.91 18.90 -15.99
C PRO A 757 9.55 18.80 -17.38
N GLY A 758 10.48 17.87 -17.57
CA GLY A 758 11.08 17.59 -18.88
C GLY A 758 10.08 17.12 -19.92
N MET A 759 9.20 16.18 -19.53
CA MET A 759 8.13 15.70 -20.40
C MET A 759 7.07 16.76 -20.67
N ALA A 760 6.82 17.69 -19.77
CA ALA A 760 5.94 18.83 -20.00
C ALA A 760 6.47 19.72 -21.14
N VAL A 761 7.79 19.95 -21.19
CA VAL A 761 8.43 20.64 -22.30
C VAL A 761 8.33 19.86 -23.60
N TYR A 762 8.60 18.53 -23.57
CA TYR A 762 8.56 17.69 -24.77
C TYR A 762 7.15 17.60 -25.36
N THR A 763 6.14 17.33 -24.53
CA THR A 763 4.78 17.02 -24.98
C THR A 763 3.94 18.23 -25.40
N ARG A 764 4.41 19.45 -25.13
CA ARG A 764 3.72 20.68 -25.60
C ARG A 764 3.82 20.84 -27.13
N TYR A 765 4.86 20.27 -27.73
CA TYR A 765 5.05 20.29 -29.17
C TYR A 765 4.29 19.12 -29.83
N ALA A 766 3.83 19.33 -31.05
CA ALA A 766 3.25 18.27 -31.86
C ALA A 766 4.31 17.21 -32.21
N LYS A 767 5.53 17.67 -32.51
CA LYS A 767 6.73 16.84 -32.76
C LYS A 767 7.97 17.64 -32.38
N VAL A 768 8.99 16.97 -31.93
CA VAL A 768 10.34 17.50 -31.82
C VAL A 768 11.20 16.77 -32.86
N LEU A 769 11.86 17.51 -33.76
CA LEU A 769 12.60 16.96 -34.89
C LEU A 769 14.10 16.93 -34.58
N ASP A 770 14.76 15.84 -34.97
CA ASP A 770 16.23 15.73 -35.00
C ASP A 770 16.84 16.52 -36.19
N ALA A 771 18.15 16.40 -36.36
CA ALA A 771 18.87 17.07 -37.44
C ALA A 771 18.48 16.54 -38.83
N GLU A 772 18.01 15.32 -38.92
CA GLU A 772 17.60 14.61 -40.12
C GLU A 772 16.12 14.82 -40.43
N GLY A 773 15.39 15.53 -39.56
CA GLY A 773 13.96 15.81 -39.72
C GLY A 773 13.04 14.69 -39.21
N ASN A 774 13.58 13.67 -38.53
CA ASN A 774 12.76 12.63 -37.91
C ASN A 774 12.23 13.09 -36.54
N ALA A 775 11.06 12.59 -36.16
CA ALA A 775 10.52 12.87 -34.84
C ALA A 775 11.31 12.12 -33.76
N LEU A 776 11.76 12.83 -32.71
CA LEU A 776 12.37 12.23 -31.54
C LEU A 776 11.39 11.26 -30.87
N THR A 777 11.84 10.08 -30.54
CA THR A 777 11.08 9.12 -29.76
C THR A 777 11.02 9.53 -28.27
N VAL A 778 10.06 9.00 -27.52
CA VAL A 778 9.98 9.19 -26.07
C VAL A 778 11.28 8.78 -25.39
N LYS A 779 11.90 7.69 -25.83
CA LYS A 779 13.20 7.21 -25.34
C LYS A 779 14.30 8.25 -25.51
N GLN A 780 14.43 8.84 -26.68
CA GLN A 780 15.42 9.88 -26.96
C GLN A 780 15.16 11.15 -26.15
N ALA A 781 13.89 11.53 -26.02
CA ALA A 781 13.51 12.67 -25.17
C ALA A 781 13.88 12.43 -23.70
N LEU A 782 13.57 11.27 -23.15
CA LEU A 782 13.93 10.91 -21.78
C LEU A 782 15.46 10.88 -21.57
N ALA A 783 16.22 10.38 -22.54
CA ALA A 783 17.69 10.40 -22.47
C ALA A 783 18.23 11.85 -22.39
N LEU A 784 17.69 12.77 -23.19
CA LEU A 784 18.04 14.20 -23.13
C LEU A 784 17.63 14.85 -21.81
N ILE A 785 16.45 14.53 -21.30
CA ILE A 785 15.97 15.04 -20.00
C ILE A 785 16.90 14.58 -18.89
N ASN A 786 17.30 13.32 -18.86
CA ASN A 786 18.22 12.79 -17.86
C ASN A 786 19.62 13.42 -17.97
N GLU A 787 20.14 13.59 -19.20
CA GLU A 787 21.41 14.29 -19.43
C GLU A 787 21.38 15.73 -18.86
N LYS A 788 20.29 16.45 -19.12
CA LYS A 788 20.14 17.82 -18.62
C LYS A 788 19.89 17.88 -17.11
N LEU A 789 19.16 16.91 -16.55
CA LEU A 789 19.01 16.77 -15.11
C LEU A 789 20.38 16.61 -14.43
N ASP A 790 21.23 15.76 -14.99
CA ASP A 790 22.60 15.57 -14.50
C ASP A 790 23.43 16.86 -14.56
N THR A 791 23.27 17.63 -15.64
CA THR A 791 23.95 18.93 -15.79
C THR A 791 23.51 19.92 -14.72
N VAL A 792 22.19 20.06 -14.51
CA VAL A 792 21.62 20.96 -13.50
C VAL A 792 22.06 20.60 -12.08
N LEU A 793 22.06 19.29 -11.76
CA LEU A 793 22.55 18.80 -10.45
C LEU A 793 24.05 19.06 -10.27
N ALA A 794 24.84 18.98 -11.34
CA ALA A 794 26.27 19.29 -11.30
C ALA A 794 26.55 20.81 -11.13
N GLU A 795 25.73 21.66 -11.74
CA GLU A 795 25.83 23.12 -11.58
C GLU A 795 25.56 23.56 -10.14
N GLN A 796 24.67 22.89 -9.40
CA GLN A 796 24.43 23.12 -7.97
C GLN A 796 25.68 22.89 -7.09
N GLU A 797 26.71 22.18 -7.56
CA GLU A 797 27.97 22.02 -6.83
C GLU A 797 28.71 23.34 -6.61
N GLY A 798 28.43 24.36 -7.42
CA GLY A 798 28.98 25.68 -7.25
C GLY A 798 28.54 26.39 -5.95
N ASP A 799 27.42 25.99 -5.39
CA ASP A 799 26.83 26.56 -4.18
C ASP A 799 27.49 26.05 -2.88
N PHE A 800 28.28 24.96 -2.96
CA PHE A 800 28.98 24.38 -1.81
C PHE A 800 30.35 25.03 -1.57
N ASP A 801 30.82 24.93 -0.31
CA ASP A 801 32.18 25.38 0.05
C ASP A 801 33.28 24.63 -0.70
N ALA A 802 34.51 25.19 -0.71
CA ALA A 802 35.63 24.60 -1.46
C ALA A 802 36.01 23.21 -0.97
N ASP A 803 35.91 22.95 0.33
CA ASP A 803 36.26 21.68 0.97
C ASP A 803 35.19 20.63 0.68
N THR A 804 33.93 21.00 0.70
CA THR A 804 32.81 20.11 0.27
C THR A 804 32.96 19.76 -1.21
N ARG A 805 33.32 20.68 -2.10
CA ARG A 805 33.57 20.39 -3.52
C ARG A 805 34.78 19.49 -3.73
N TRP A 806 35.80 19.61 -2.90
CA TRP A 806 36.92 18.66 -2.89
C TRP A 806 36.47 17.27 -2.46
N ALA A 807 35.72 17.19 -1.34
CA ALA A 807 35.21 15.93 -0.80
C ALA A 807 34.29 15.20 -1.78
N LEU A 808 33.41 15.93 -2.50
CA LEU A 808 32.57 15.39 -3.57
C LEU A 808 33.42 14.77 -4.70
N ALA A 809 34.40 15.52 -5.21
CA ALA A 809 35.25 15.05 -6.29
C ALA A 809 36.12 13.84 -5.87
N TRP A 810 36.61 13.82 -4.62
CA TRP A 810 37.29 12.67 -4.03
C TRP A 810 36.35 11.46 -3.89
N PHE A 811 35.18 11.70 -3.32
CA PHE A 811 34.16 10.65 -3.12
C PHE A 811 33.72 10.03 -4.45
N GLU A 812 33.60 10.83 -5.50
CA GLU A 812 33.26 10.32 -6.83
C GLU A 812 34.32 9.33 -7.34
N GLN A 813 35.60 9.63 -7.15
CA GLN A 813 36.72 8.83 -7.66
C GLN A 813 37.05 7.63 -6.76
N VAL A 814 37.16 7.87 -5.45
CA VAL A 814 37.75 6.92 -4.47
C VAL A 814 36.70 6.40 -3.47
N GLY A 815 35.65 7.18 -3.17
CA GLY A 815 34.67 6.86 -2.12
C GLY A 815 35.28 7.04 -0.74
N PHE A 816 34.93 6.13 0.17
CA PHE A 816 35.47 6.05 1.53
C PHE A 816 36.72 5.14 1.62
N SER A 817 37.32 4.74 0.51
CA SER A 817 38.53 3.92 0.49
C SER A 817 39.80 4.79 0.61
N ASP A 818 40.93 4.17 0.91
CA ASP A 818 42.22 4.84 0.93
C ASP A 818 42.64 5.23 -0.52
N GLY A 819 43.02 6.46 -0.76
CA GLY A 819 43.62 6.94 -1.99
C GLY A 819 44.99 7.57 -1.78
N GLU A 820 45.72 7.79 -2.85
CA GLU A 820 47.09 8.33 -2.84
C GLU A 820 47.11 9.80 -2.44
N TYR A 821 48.05 10.20 -1.56
CA TYR A 821 48.21 11.62 -1.09
C TYR A 821 48.45 12.60 -2.27
N GLY A 822 49.26 12.17 -3.29
CA GLY A 822 49.50 13.01 -4.43
C GLY A 822 48.29 13.35 -5.28
N LEU A 823 47.32 12.41 -5.37
CA LEU A 823 46.00 12.66 -6.00
C LEU A 823 45.22 13.68 -5.16
N ALA A 824 45.18 13.51 -3.85
CA ALA A 824 44.50 14.39 -2.92
C ALA A 824 45.06 15.83 -2.98
N GLU A 825 46.37 15.98 -3.01
CA GLU A 825 47.05 17.27 -3.14
C GLU A 825 46.75 17.97 -4.49
N THR A 826 46.76 17.20 -5.59
CA THR A 826 46.40 17.71 -6.91
C THR A 826 44.96 18.23 -6.95
N LEU A 827 44.05 17.45 -6.37
CA LEU A 827 42.63 17.83 -6.28
C LEU A 827 42.47 19.08 -5.38
N SER A 828 43.19 19.17 -4.27
CA SER A 828 43.13 20.32 -3.35
C SER A 828 43.53 21.62 -4.07
N LYS A 829 44.60 21.60 -4.87
CA LYS A 829 45.02 22.77 -5.68
C LYS A 829 43.95 23.14 -6.70
N ALA A 830 43.28 22.15 -7.34
CA ALA A 830 42.23 22.39 -8.32
C ALA A 830 40.92 22.95 -7.70
N LYS A 831 40.65 22.67 -6.44
CA LYS A 831 39.45 23.12 -5.72
C LYS A 831 39.70 24.30 -4.76
N ASN A 832 40.94 24.84 -4.75
CA ASN A 832 41.37 25.95 -3.91
C ASN A 832 41.25 25.68 -2.40
N THR A 833 41.67 24.48 -1.98
CA THR A 833 41.76 24.03 -0.58
C THR A 833 43.08 23.31 -0.31
N SER A 834 43.26 22.69 0.85
CA SER A 834 44.42 21.90 1.21
C SER A 834 44.03 20.59 1.90
N VAL A 835 44.83 19.53 1.73
CA VAL A 835 44.60 18.23 2.42
C VAL A 835 44.61 18.43 3.93
N GLN A 836 45.49 19.32 4.46
CA GLN A 836 45.53 19.62 5.89
C GLN A 836 44.27 20.34 6.33
N GLY A 837 43.74 21.31 5.55
CA GLY A 837 42.46 21.96 5.83
C GLY A 837 41.32 20.97 5.95
N MET A 838 41.28 19.94 5.08
CA MET A 838 40.29 18.87 5.14
C MET A 838 40.44 17.95 6.37
N VAL A 839 41.66 17.75 6.87
CA VAL A 839 41.93 17.05 8.13
C VAL A 839 41.46 17.90 9.32
N ASP A 840 41.75 19.20 9.31
CA ASP A 840 41.36 20.17 10.34
C ASP A 840 39.84 20.36 10.40
N ALA A 841 39.16 20.25 9.25
CA ALA A 841 37.72 20.24 9.12
C ALA A 841 37.05 18.89 9.55
N GLY A 842 37.81 17.96 10.07
CA GLY A 842 37.27 16.67 10.55
C GLY A 842 36.69 15.73 9.48
N ALA A 843 36.85 16.04 8.21
CA ALA A 843 36.25 15.30 7.10
C ALA A 843 37.17 14.17 6.58
N VAL A 844 38.48 14.26 6.83
CA VAL A 844 39.51 13.42 6.19
C VAL A 844 40.50 12.89 7.22
N LYS A 845 40.95 11.66 7.00
CA LYS A 845 42.11 11.09 7.69
C LYS A 845 43.24 10.95 6.71
N SER A 846 44.42 11.52 7.08
CA SER A 846 45.64 11.45 6.29
C SER A 846 46.77 10.80 7.11
N GLY A 847 47.53 9.89 6.46
CA GLY A 847 48.66 9.23 7.10
C GLY A 847 49.31 8.20 6.18
N SER A 848 50.61 7.97 6.38
CA SER A 848 51.40 6.98 5.59
C SER A 848 51.25 7.12 4.07
N GLY A 849 51.21 8.37 3.56
CA GLY A 849 51.08 8.64 2.12
C GLY A 849 49.67 8.38 1.53
N LYS A 850 48.68 8.15 2.38
CA LYS A 850 47.30 7.91 1.99
C LYS A 850 46.34 8.91 2.62
N VAL A 851 45.23 9.13 1.94
CA VAL A 851 44.14 10.01 2.34
C VAL A 851 42.80 9.28 2.14
N ARG A 852 41.89 9.39 3.09
CA ARG A 852 40.51 8.91 2.92
C ARG A 852 39.51 9.80 3.65
N LEU A 853 38.30 9.83 3.14
CA LEU A 853 37.15 10.45 3.80
C LEU A 853 36.74 9.61 5.01
N LEU A 854 36.32 10.28 6.09
CA LEU A 854 35.78 9.62 7.28
C LEU A 854 34.33 9.20 7.03
N ARG A 855 33.99 8.00 7.48
CA ARG A 855 32.61 7.51 7.45
C ARG A 855 31.78 8.16 8.56
N PRO A 856 30.44 8.22 8.44
CA PRO A 856 29.59 8.79 9.50
C PRO A 856 29.86 8.20 10.88
N GLU A 857 30.14 6.89 10.98
CA GLU A 857 30.40 6.19 12.24
C GLU A 857 31.75 6.57 12.89
N GLU A 858 32.68 7.08 12.08
CA GLU A 858 34.02 7.48 12.52
C GLU A 858 34.09 8.92 13.02
N LEU A 859 33.07 9.72 12.75
CA LEU A 859 33.00 11.11 13.18
C LEU A 859 32.76 11.22 14.71
N PRO A 860 33.13 12.33 15.37
CA PRO A 860 33.00 12.48 16.84
C PRO A 860 31.54 12.40 17.32
N ALA A 861 31.27 11.64 18.40
CA ALA A 861 29.92 11.50 18.96
C ALA A 861 29.36 12.78 19.60
N GLY A 862 30.22 13.62 20.11
CA GLY A 862 29.86 14.86 20.81
C GLY A 862 30.08 16.10 20.00
N TRP A 863 30.03 16.00 18.65
CA TRP A 863 30.24 17.15 17.79
C TRP A 863 29.24 18.27 18.05
N ASN A 864 29.74 19.51 18.16
CA ASN A 864 28.93 20.70 18.36
C ASN A 864 29.24 21.74 17.27
N PRO A 865 28.32 22.04 16.36
CA PRO A 865 28.55 22.94 15.25
C PRO A 865 28.90 24.37 15.69
N ALA A 866 28.46 24.79 16.88
CA ALA A 866 28.80 26.14 17.42
C ALA A 866 30.24 26.25 17.92
N ALA A 867 30.90 25.13 18.18
CA ALA A 867 32.29 25.10 18.65
C ALA A 867 33.29 24.74 17.52
N ASP A 868 32.77 24.40 16.35
CA ASP A 868 33.57 24.01 15.22
C ASP A 868 34.10 25.22 14.46
N ALA A 869 35.41 25.31 14.37
CA ALA A 869 36.09 26.44 13.72
C ALA A 869 36.13 26.31 12.17
N HIS A 870 35.85 25.12 11.63
CA HIS A 870 35.96 24.85 10.19
C HIS A 870 34.80 24.00 9.68
N LEU A 871 33.60 24.52 9.84
CA LEU A 871 32.36 23.85 9.53
C LEU A 871 32.13 23.76 8.02
N THR A 872 32.04 22.54 7.49
CA THR A 872 31.76 22.22 6.07
C THR A 872 30.41 21.52 5.88
N GLU A 873 29.78 21.72 4.71
CA GLU A 873 28.55 21.01 4.40
C GLU A 873 28.77 19.49 4.33
N TRP A 874 29.98 19.04 3.92
CA TRP A 874 30.35 17.62 3.94
C TRP A 874 30.27 17.03 5.35
N GLU A 875 30.86 17.69 6.33
CA GLU A 875 30.83 17.24 7.71
C GLU A 875 29.40 17.26 8.25
N ILE A 876 28.67 18.34 8.01
CA ILE A 876 27.29 18.50 8.47
C ILE A 876 26.42 17.34 8.01
N VAL A 877 26.43 16.98 6.71
CA VAL A 877 25.59 15.91 6.18
C VAL A 877 25.90 14.56 6.84
N HIS A 878 27.18 14.28 7.08
CA HIS A 878 27.60 13.02 7.67
C HIS A 878 27.36 12.96 9.19
N GLN A 879 27.47 14.08 9.90
CA GLN A 879 27.06 14.19 11.29
C GLN A 879 25.54 14.04 11.47
N LEU A 880 24.74 14.59 10.55
CA LEU A 880 23.29 14.40 10.55
C LEU A 880 22.91 12.93 10.30
N ILE A 881 23.58 12.24 9.37
CA ILE A 881 23.39 10.80 9.14
C ILE A 881 23.74 10.00 10.39
N ARG A 882 24.85 10.33 11.05
CA ARG A 882 25.28 9.70 12.29
C ARG A 882 24.27 9.90 13.40
N ALA A 883 23.83 11.14 13.62
CA ALA A 883 22.83 11.46 14.62
C ALA A 883 21.50 10.75 14.36
N LEU A 884 21.07 10.66 13.09
CA LEU A 884 19.89 9.94 12.69
C LEU A 884 20.01 8.43 12.97
N SER A 885 21.19 7.85 12.72
CA SER A 885 21.43 6.43 12.93
C SER A 885 21.50 6.05 14.41
N SER A 886 22.05 6.92 15.27
CA SER A 886 22.26 6.64 16.68
C SER A 886 21.15 7.13 17.61
N GLY A 887 20.57 8.32 17.30
CA GLY A 887 19.57 9.00 18.14
C GLY A 887 18.20 9.18 17.46
N GLY A 888 18.01 8.59 16.27
CA GLY A 888 16.79 8.76 15.49
C GLY A 888 16.54 10.19 15.02
N GLU A 889 15.32 10.46 14.62
CA GLU A 889 14.91 11.79 14.12
C GLU A 889 15.10 12.89 15.18
N THR A 890 14.97 12.57 16.47
CA THR A 890 15.18 13.51 17.57
C THR A 890 16.65 13.94 17.68
N GLY A 891 17.60 13.01 17.58
CA GLY A 891 19.02 13.32 17.63
C GLY A 891 19.49 14.17 16.46
N ALA A 892 18.96 13.92 15.26
CA ALA A 892 19.21 14.77 14.09
C ALA A 892 18.58 16.16 14.24
N ALA A 893 17.38 16.27 14.81
CA ALA A 893 16.68 17.53 15.03
C ALA A 893 17.43 18.47 15.98
N GLU A 894 18.08 17.93 17.02
CA GLU A 894 18.93 18.73 17.93
C GLU A 894 20.11 19.40 17.20
N LEU A 895 20.66 18.72 16.19
CA LEU A 895 21.71 19.29 15.36
C LEU A 895 21.16 20.32 14.37
N VAL A 896 20.03 20.05 13.72
CA VAL A 896 19.39 20.96 12.78
C VAL A 896 19.03 22.28 13.46
N ALA A 897 18.49 22.26 14.68
CA ALA A 897 18.19 23.46 15.47
C ALA A 897 19.44 24.32 15.71
N LYS A 898 20.64 23.72 15.88
CA LYS A 898 21.90 24.43 16.07
C LYS A 898 22.52 24.94 14.76
N LEU A 899 22.25 24.26 13.64
CA LEU A 899 22.85 24.57 12.34
C LEU A 899 22.10 25.65 11.56
N GLY A 900 20.81 25.85 11.83
CA GLY A 900 19.97 26.79 11.10
C GLY A 900 19.94 26.50 9.59
N SER A 901 20.08 27.54 8.76
CA SER A 901 20.04 27.42 7.29
C SER A 901 21.13 26.55 6.67
N ARG A 902 22.26 26.33 7.36
CA ARG A 902 23.31 25.41 6.87
C ARG A 902 22.83 23.95 6.79
N ALA A 903 21.87 23.58 7.61
CA ALA A 903 21.27 22.25 7.54
C ALA A 903 20.52 22.00 6.21
N ASP A 904 19.90 23.05 5.66
CA ASP A 904 19.21 22.93 4.35
C ASP A 904 20.21 22.73 3.22
N THR A 905 21.35 23.43 3.24
CA THR A 905 22.44 23.24 2.27
C THR A 905 23.03 21.83 2.36
N ALA A 906 23.19 21.29 3.58
CA ALA A 906 23.64 19.91 3.77
C ALA A 906 22.59 18.89 3.24
N ARG A 907 21.31 19.19 3.34
CA ARG A 907 20.26 18.37 2.69
C ARG A 907 20.39 18.37 1.17
N GLU A 908 20.67 19.50 0.55
CA GLU A 908 20.92 19.57 -0.90
C GLU A 908 22.14 18.73 -1.29
N LEU A 909 23.19 18.77 -0.48
CA LEU A 909 24.36 17.90 -0.66
C LEU A 909 23.97 16.40 -0.57
N ALA A 910 23.05 16.03 0.32
CA ALA A 910 22.58 14.64 0.42
C ALA A 910 21.90 14.15 -0.88
N TYR A 911 21.14 15.01 -1.57
CA TYR A 911 20.59 14.68 -2.90
C TYR A 911 21.71 14.40 -3.92
N ARG A 912 22.73 15.23 -3.95
CA ARG A 912 23.86 15.08 -4.86
C ARG A 912 24.65 13.81 -4.58
N LEU A 913 24.94 13.52 -3.33
CA LEU A 913 25.63 12.31 -2.89
C LEU A 913 24.85 11.05 -3.19
N TYR A 914 23.53 11.10 -3.03
CA TYR A 914 22.66 9.99 -3.43
C TYR A 914 22.81 9.64 -4.93
N VAL A 915 22.73 10.64 -5.81
CA VAL A 915 22.86 10.45 -7.26
C VAL A 915 24.26 9.90 -7.63
N LEU A 916 25.32 10.41 -6.97
CA LEU A 916 26.68 9.89 -7.16
C LEU A 916 26.79 8.41 -6.74
N CYS A 917 26.22 8.05 -5.60
CA CYS A 917 26.22 6.67 -5.11
C CYS A 917 25.47 5.71 -6.04
N GLU A 918 24.32 6.12 -6.56
CA GLU A 918 23.56 5.33 -7.54
C GLU A 918 24.37 5.06 -8.81
N ARG A 919 25.02 6.09 -9.37
CA ARG A 919 25.89 5.92 -10.55
C ARG A 919 27.07 4.98 -10.31
N LYS A 920 27.67 5.06 -9.12
CA LYS A 920 28.84 4.26 -8.74
C LYS A 920 28.44 2.92 -8.10
N LYS A 921 27.16 2.56 -8.06
CA LYS A 921 26.59 1.32 -7.46
C LYS A 921 26.99 1.13 -5.98
N ARG A 922 27.05 2.22 -5.21
CA ARG A 922 27.35 2.27 -3.78
C ARG A 922 26.07 2.24 -2.96
N ALA A 923 25.37 1.14 -2.98
CA ALA A 923 24.03 1.01 -2.41
C ALA A 923 23.92 1.32 -0.89
N PRO A 924 24.88 0.90 -0.02
CA PRO A 924 24.79 1.24 1.41
C PRO A 924 24.84 2.74 1.69
N GLU A 925 25.73 3.46 1.01
CA GLU A 925 25.89 4.90 1.15
C GLU A 925 24.68 5.65 0.58
N ALA A 926 24.18 5.23 -0.59
CA ALA A 926 22.95 5.77 -1.18
C ALA A 926 21.77 5.68 -0.20
N LEU A 927 21.64 4.55 0.49
CA LEU A 927 20.57 4.34 1.47
C LEU A 927 20.63 5.35 2.62
N ALA A 928 21.82 5.67 3.12
CA ALA A 928 22.00 6.63 4.22
C ALA A 928 21.58 8.05 3.83
N TYR A 929 21.97 8.53 2.66
CA TYR A 929 21.58 9.85 2.15
C TYR A 929 20.07 9.92 1.87
N ASN A 930 19.50 8.87 1.29
CA ASN A 930 18.07 8.80 1.07
C ASN A 930 17.27 8.81 2.38
N ALA A 931 17.73 8.08 3.40
CA ALA A 931 17.11 8.04 4.72
C ALA A 931 17.10 9.42 5.39
N LEU A 932 18.20 10.18 5.32
CA LEU A 932 18.29 11.53 5.88
C LEU A 932 17.22 12.45 5.26
N VAL A 933 17.11 12.48 3.94
CA VAL A 933 16.12 13.33 3.26
C VAL A 933 14.69 12.87 3.53
N GLN A 934 14.44 11.56 3.55
CA GLN A 934 13.11 11.04 3.89
C GLN A 934 12.64 11.37 5.30
N SER A 935 13.56 11.46 6.25
CA SER A 935 13.27 11.85 7.64
C SER A 935 13.25 13.37 7.84
N TRP A 936 13.65 14.16 6.85
CA TRP A 936 13.81 15.60 6.97
C TRP A 936 12.57 16.35 7.47
N PRO A 937 11.35 16.08 6.99
CA PRO A 937 10.16 16.77 7.48
C PRO A 937 9.93 16.59 8.98
N GLU A 938 10.18 15.39 9.50
CA GLU A 938 10.04 15.12 10.94
C GLU A 938 11.19 15.73 11.75
N ILE A 939 12.41 15.70 11.21
CA ILE A 939 13.58 16.37 11.81
C ILE A 939 13.33 17.86 11.94
N GLN A 940 12.85 18.55 10.89
CA GLN A 940 12.53 19.98 10.94
C GLN A 940 11.41 20.30 11.93
N ARG A 941 10.35 19.47 11.97
CA ARG A 941 9.27 19.64 12.93
C ARG A 941 9.78 19.58 14.37
N LEU A 942 10.59 18.57 14.70
CA LEU A 942 11.18 18.41 16.02
C LEU A 942 12.17 19.54 16.36
N ALA A 943 12.95 20.01 15.40
CA ALA A 943 13.85 21.14 15.57
C ALA A 943 13.08 22.42 15.94
N SER A 944 11.99 22.70 15.20
CA SER A 944 11.13 23.88 15.47
C SER A 944 10.44 23.83 16.83
N GLU A 945 10.05 22.63 17.29
CA GLU A 945 9.46 22.43 18.61
C GLU A 945 10.48 22.62 19.74
N SER A 946 11.77 22.34 19.49
CA SER A 946 12.85 22.55 20.45
C SER A 946 13.18 24.03 20.64
N GLU A 947 13.09 24.86 19.59
CA GLU A 947 13.26 26.30 19.66
C GLU A 947 12.15 27.02 20.42
N THR A 948 10.95 26.49 20.44
CA THR A 948 9.78 27.08 21.10
C THR A 948 9.64 26.73 22.59
N ARG A 949 10.44 25.78 23.13
CA ARG A 949 10.47 25.51 24.57
C ARG A 949 11.36 26.50 25.30
N PRO A 950 10.81 27.37 26.20
CA PRO A 950 11.65 28.14 27.09
C PRO A 950 12.48 27.21 27.96
N ALA A 951 13.79 27.51 28.12
CA ALA A 951 14.68 26.75 28.97
C ALA A 951 14.08 26.62 30.38
N GLN A 952 13.73 25.39 30.76
CA GLN A 952 13.40 25.14 32.18
C GLN A 952 14.66 25.43 33.02
N PRO A 953 14.57 26.24 34.06
CA PRO A 953 15.68 26.45 34.98
C PRO A 953 16.05 25.13 35.65
N GLN A 954 17.32 24.73 35.53
CA GLN A 954 17.86 23.60 36.27
C GLN A 954 17.56 23.81 37.76
N GLN A 955 16.69 22.98 38.33
CA GLN A 955 16.57 22.86 39.76
C GLN A 955 17.87 22.25 40.28
N SER A 956 18.72 23.11 40.85
CA SER A 956 19.84 22.68 41.69
C SER A 956 19.28 21.84 42.83
N SER A 957 19.65 20.59 42.86
CA SER A 957 19.42 19.74 44.04
C SER A 957 20.23 20.28 45.22
N MET A 958 19.60 21.11 46.07
CA MET A 958 20.01 21.28 47.47
C MET A 958 19.30 20.20 48.27
N PHE A 959 19.97 19.10 48.46
CA PHE A 959 19.90 18.30 49.71
C PHE A 959 21.11 17.36 49.75
N SER A 960 22.00 17.74 50.67
CA SER A 960 23.10 16.95 51.21
C SER A 960 22.62 15.61 51.85
#